data_68eb38ca0c248ef23ae0e7cc0b2cb9d0
#
_entry.id   68eb38ca0c248ef23ae0e7cc0b2cb9d0
#
_cell.length_a   1.000
_cell.length_b   1.000
_cell.length_c   1.000
_cell.angle_alpha   90.00
_cell.angle_beta   90.00
_cell.angle_gamma   90.00
#
_symmetry.space_group_name_H-M   'P 1'
#
loop_
_entity.id
_entity.type
_entity.pdbx_description
1 polymer ?
#
loop_
_entity_poly.entity_id
_entity_poly.type
_entity_poly.pdbx_seq_one_letter_code
_entity_poly.pdbx_strand_id
1 'polypeptide(L)'
;MKIMNAPVLLGTLLLAGGPFSLLQADENTWVPAGGGNVPAAGFVVDAASRAEVQSFYQTVYRASERVESTMGWTGSYDPLTGNAGTTSEVYREHIRRRVNFYRGLAGVPADVTFGAQDAVNLVPGPAGTTVPAGTSKTYCCMQSAYMNAMESWYAEEQFILSHNPPNSYFNWSAYAWNGSAHGNLTVGYWGPGAVDAYMQDEDGGSDLYTNENVGHRRWILFPRTLDMASGDVPAGTLTQDGVTYEVNGANTLYVVGNFRPAGAARFTMWPNEGYFPVELRPGRWSLAWPGADFSAATVTMSGPGGSIPVTVVSRTALVGENAIVWEPGALPSAALADQVVTVTVSGMSGGGVPAVRTWQTVLFPVNVAGSVLALSGPAALPKAGGSYPFTAVAGARGYRLQVATVAAAADYVQGFEDANATDLAVQTSGTYPARQAAQTLPNGVVFTPRTGSRALHLTFPRDGADQVVEIGTDFVAGATSRVDYYNCFRWVFDTSRLSLEISTDGGVVWAEIDGRNGQYAVEEDNMYDSSLWDKTGTGGNAPLWKLRSVSLAAYAGKAVRLRYVFRPGANVFYGEDQMYGCFVDDVRLVGVQRLTAKGNEITATASPFTLSEATLGSVMNVNDKYVLRAAPVSGVRRLGWTNLVSVTVSSLTGYDAWVAGYYPGASGGAAGDDDRDQLSNLVEYAFGTNPLSGLSGPGQMPQAVVGPLAMTMNFSLAPSVTGVTVKVQSSSNLQTWTDLVNGSVAPVYSYSVPVSGWERQWMRVKVTRP
;
A
#
# COMPACT_ATOMS: atom_id res chain seq x y z
N MET A 1 -0.15 -41.48 -9.97
CA MET A 1 0.67 -42.13 -8.93
C MET A 1 -0.16 -41.99 -7.65
N LYS A 2 -0.68 -43.07 -7.12
CA LYS A 2 -1.58 -43.04 -5.95
C LYS A 2 -0.81 -42.51 -4.74
N ILE A 3 -1.13 -41.30 -4.31
CA ILE A 3 -0.70 -40.78 -2.98
C ILE A 3 -1.71 -41.36 -1.98
N MET A 4 -1.26 -42.27 -1.14
CA MET A 4 -2.07 -42.85 -0.07
C MET A 4 -2.36 -41.75 0.95
N ASN A 5 -3.63 -41.42 1.14
CA ASN A 5 -4.09 -40.64 2.28
C ASN A 5 -3.78 -41.39 3.56
N ALA A 6 -2.82 -40.92 4.35
CA ALA A 6 -2.64 -41.40 5.70
C ALA A 6 -3.65 -40.66 6.60
N PRO A 7 -4.44 -41.37 7.43
CA PRO A 7 -5.36 -40.73 8.34
C PRO A 7 -4.55 -39.89 9.36
N VAL A 8 -4.81 -38.61 9.41
CA VAL A 8 -4.27 -37.71 10.44
C VAL A 8 -5.02 -38.02 11.73
N LEU A 9 -4.39 -38.74 12.64
CA LEU A 9 -4.89 -38.91 14.00
C LEU A 9 -4.73 -37.57 14.73
N LEU A 10 -5.80 -36.79 14.82
CA LEU A 10 -5.84 -35.55 15.59
C LEU A 10 -5.90 -35.89 17.08
N GLY A 11 -4.75 -36.04 17.71
CA GLY A 11 -4.65 -35.85 19.16
C GLY A 11 -4.82 -34.36 19.44
N THR A 12 -5.80 -34.00 20.25
CA THR A 12 -5.95 -32.63 20.80
C THR A 12 -4.69 -32.24 21.58
N LEU A 13 -3.65 -31.82 20.88
CA LEU A 13 -2.48 -31.20 21.49
C LEU A 13 -2.72 -29.69 21.45
N LEU A 14 -2.82 -29.08 22.63
CA LEU A 14 -2.79 -27.63 22.80
C LEU A 14 -1.61 -27.10 21.97
N LEU A 15 -1.92 -26.37 20.90
CA LEU A 15 -0.95 -25.62 20.13
C LEU A 15 -0.17 -24.68 21.06
N ALA A 16 1.05 -25.05 21.42
CA ALA A 16 1.96 -24.23 22.21
C ALA A 16 2.63 -23.12 21.40
N GLY A 17 2.04 -22.76 20.25
CA GLY A 17 2.39 -21.57 19.48
C GLY A 17 1.68 -20.35 20.09
N GLY A 18 2.38 -19.49 20.83
CA GLY A 18 1.79 -18.21 21.22
C GLY A 18 1.61 -17.33 19.99
N PRO A 19 0.50 -16.60 19.86
CA PRO A 19 0.34 -15.64 18.78
C PRO A 19 1.43 -14.57 18.87
N PHE A 20 1.90 -14.10 17.71
CA PHE A 20 2.66 -12.85 17.69
C PHE A 20 1.75 -11.73 18.18
N SER A 21 2.27 -10.80 18.97
CA SER A 21 1.51 -9.59 19.26
C SER A 21 1.38 -8.83 17.93
N LEU A 22 0.14 -8.51 17.55
CA LEU A 22 -0.11 -7.62 16.45
C LEU A 22 0.50 -6.27 16.82
N LEU A 23 1.62 -5.91 16.22
CA LEU A 23 2.01 -4.52 16.15
C LEU A 23 0.86 -3.79 15.47
N GLN A 24 0.54 -2.62 15.97
CA GLN A 24 -0.33 -1.70 15.26
C GLN A 24 0.26 -1.56 13.85
N ALA A 25 -0.44 -2.12 12.87
CA ALA A 25 0.09 -2.24 11.52
C ALA A 25 0.53 -0.84 11.06
N ASP A 26 1.71 -0.75 10.46
CA ASP A 26 2.12 0.47 9.77
C ASP A 26 0.92 0.94 8.93
N GLU A 27 0.61 2.23 8.96
CA GLU A 27 -0.50 2.82 8.20
C GLU A 27 -0.46 2.48 6.70
N ASN A 28 0.68 2.01 6.18
CA ASN A 28 0.81 1.49 4.83
C ASN A 28 0.28 0.07 4.66
N THR A 29 0.03 -0.65 5.74
CA THR A 29 -0.47 -2.02 5.72
C THR A 29 -1.92 -2.13 6.16
N TRP A 30 -2.51 -1.05 6.72
CA TRP A 30 -3.89 -1.05 7.21
C TRP A 30 -4.63 0.23 6.81
N VAL A 31 -5.85 0.10 6.34
CA VAL A 31 -6.76 1.21 6.06
C VAL A 31 -7.85 1.23 7.13
N PRO A 32 -8.07 2.36 7.84
CA PRO A 32 -9.12 2.45 8.82
C PRO A 32 -10.50 2.11 8.25
N ALA A 33 -11.33 1.45 9.03
CA ALA A 33 -12.72 1.20 8.68
C ALA A 33 -13.44 2.53 8.36
N GLY A 34 -14.18 2.55 7.23
CA GLY A 34 -14.90 3.75 6.76
C GLY A 34 -14.16 4.60 5.72
N GLY A 35 -12.85 4.35 5.49
CA GLY A 35 -12.16 4.91 4.34
C GLY A 35 -12.67 4.29 3.04
N GLY A 36 -12.97 5.10 2.03
CA GLY A 36 -13.31 4.60 0.69
C GLY A 36 -14.73 4.03 0.54
N ASN A 37 -15.71 4.45 1.33
CA ASN A 37 -17.11 4.08 1.15
C ASN A 37 -17.60 4.46 -0.24
N VAL A 38 -18.42 3.57 -0.85
CA VAL A 38 -19.02 3.84 -2.16
C VAL A 38 -20.03 4.99 -2.05
N PRO A 39 -19.81 6.12 -2.77
CA PRO A 39 -20.79 7.22 -2.79
C PRO A 39 -22.11 6.75 -3.40
N ALA A 40 -23.22 7.39 -3.06
CA ALA A 40 -24.53 7.08 -3.63
C ALA A 40 -24.58 7.27 -5.17
N ALA A 41 -23.78 8.22 -5.69
CA ALA A 41 -23.62 8.45 -7.13
C ALA A 41 -22.56 7.55 -7.78
N GLY A 42 -21.93 6.63 -7.01
CA GLY A 42 -20.82 5.82 -7.45
C GLY A 42 -19.47 6.53 -7.42
N PHE A 43 -18.41 5.79 -7.68
CA PHE A 43 -17.06 6.37 -7.84
C PHE A 43 -16.88 6.99 -9.22
N VAL A 44 -16.23 8.14 -9.24
CA VAL A 44 -15.76 8.79 -10.46
C VAL A 44 -14.25 9.03 -10.30
N VAL A 45 -13.45 8.53 -11.24
CA VAL A 45 -11.99 8.59 -11.20
C VAL A 45 -11.50 9.11 -12.54
N ASP A 46 -10.66 10.13 -12.51
CA ASP A 46 -9.94 10.57 -13.71
C ASP A 46 -8.72 9.65 -13.93
N ALA A 47 -8.88 8.69 -14.84
CA ALA A 47 -7.81 7.76 -15.19
C ALA A 47 -6.61 8.45 -15.88
N ALA A 48 -6.75 9.67 -16.39
CA ALA A 48 -5.62 10.44 -16.93
C ALA A 48 -4.76 11.06 -15.80
N SER A 49 -5.24 11.05 -14.56
CA SER A 49 -4.55 11.57 -13.39
C SER A 49 -3.91 10.44 -12.57
N ARG A 50 -2.58 10.29 -12.65
CA ARG A 50 -1.84 9.34 -11.80
C ARG A 50 -2.18 9.50 -10.32
N ALA A 51 -2.31 10.75 -9.91
CA ALA A 51 -2.63 11.15 -8.55
C ALA A 51 -3.97 10.61 -8.06
N GLU A 52 -5.00 10.74 -8.90
CA GLU A 52 -6.32 10.26 -8.54
C GLU A 52 -6.39 8.74 -8.51
N VAL A 53 -5.82 8.07 -9.52
CA VAL A 53 -5.77 6.62 -9.57
C VAL A 53 -4.98 6.06 -8.38
N GLN A 54 -3.82 6.64 -8.05
CA GLN A 54 -3.02 6.24 -6.89
C GLN A 54 -3.80 6.43 -5.59
N SER A 55 -4.41 7.60 -5.40
CA SER A 55 -5.23 7.88 -4.22
C SER A 55 -6.45 6.97 -4.14
N PHE A 56 -7.09 6.67 -5.25
CA PHE A 56 -8.23 5.76 -5.33
C PHE A 56 -7.85 4.33 -4.94
N TYR A 57 -6.73 3.83 -5.45
CA TYR A 57 -6.19 2.54 -5.01
C TYR A 57 -5.88 2.53 -3.52
N GLN A 58 -5.11 3.51 -3.04
CA GLN A 58 -4.68 3.57 -1.64
C GLN A 58 -5.83 3.76 -0.65
N THR A 59 -6.93 4.37 -1.06
CA THR A 59 -8.07 4.66 -0.19
C THR A 59 -9.20 3.64 -0.33
N VAL A 60 -9.56 3.23 -1.55
CA VAL A 60 -10.75 2.42 -1.81
C VAL A 60 -10.41 0.94 -1.93
N TYR A 61 -9.46 0.57 -2.79
CA TYR A 61 -9.05 -0.83 -2.95
C TYR A 61 -8.54 -1.40 -1.64
N ARG A 62 -7.59 -0.72 -1.01
CA ARG A 62 -6.97 -1.19 0.22
C ARG A 62 -7.90 -1.19 1.44
N ALA A 63 -8.98 -0.39 1.42
CA ALA A 63 -10.01 -0.43 2.48
C ALA A 63 -10.81 -1.74 2.51
N SER A 64 -10.71 -2.57 1.47
CA SER A 64 -11.31 -3.90 1.41
C SER A 64 -10.29 -5.04 1.48
N GLU A 65 -9.04 -4.76 1.88
CA GLU A 65 -8.03 -5.77 2.21
C GLU A 65 -8.13 -6.18 3.70
N ARG A 66 -7.82 -7.45 3.99
CA ARG A 66 -7.74 -7.98 5.37
C ARG A 66 -9.00 -7.75 6.20
N VAL A 67 -10.13 -8.06 5.60
CA VAL A 67 -11.45 -7.84 6.19
C VAL A 67 -12.10 -9.11 6.73
N GLU A 68 -11.38 -10.22 6.73
CA GLU A 68 -11.86 -11.57 7.10
C GLU A 68 -12.44 -11.59 8.52
N SER A 69 -11.85 -10.84 9.45
CA SER A 69 -12.36 -10.69 10.82
C SER A 69 -13.76 -10.08 10.90
N THR A 70 -14.21 -9.40 9.84
CA THR A 70 -15.55 -8.81 9.75
C THR A 70 -16.58 -9.76 9.14
N MET A 71 -16.17 -10.94 8.66
CA MET A 71 -17.01 -11.88 7.92
C MET A 71 -18.23 -12.33 8.73
N GLY A 72 -18.01 -12.72 9.98
CA GLY A 72 -19.10 -13.13 10.86
C GLY A 72 -19.93 -14.29 10.29
N TRP A 73 -19.29 -15.24 9.61
CA TRP A 73 -19.98 -16.40 9.05
C TRP A 73 -20.65 -17.24 10.13
N THR A 74 -21.94 -17.56 9.93
CA THR A 74 -22.77 -18.30 10.88
C THR A 74 -23.05 -19.75 10.46
N GLY A 75 -22.47 -20.19 9.34
CA GLY A 75 -22.61 -21.58 8.84
C GLY A 75 -21.71 -22.57 9.54
N SER A 76 -21.80 -23.80 9.10
CA SER A 76 -20.97 -24.89 9.60
C SER A 76 -20.74 -25.95 8.54
N TYR A 77 -19.56 -26.55 8.54
CA TYR A 77 -19.24 -27.70 7.70
C TYR A 77 -19.54 -28.99 8.47
N ASP A 78 -20.58 -29.69 8.07
CA ASP A 78 -20.94 -31.00 8.59
C ASP A 78 -21.72 -31.75 7.51
N PRO A 79 -21.36 -33.02 7.18
CA PRO A 79 -22.01 -33.74 6.10
C PRO A 79 -23.50 -33.98 6.31
N LEU A 80 -24.00 -33.99 7.53
CA LEU A 80 -25.39 -34.32 7.88
C LEU A 80 -26.21 -33.11 8.34
N THR A 81 -25.59 -32.20 9.10
CA THR A 81 -26.25 -31.10 9.78
C THR A 81 -25.71 -29.73 9.43
N GLY A 82 -24.67 -29.66 8.58
CA GLY A 82 -24.07 -28.41 8.14
C GLY A 82 -25.01 -27.54 7.32
N ASN A 83 -24.73 -26.25 7.31
CA ASN A 83 -25.54 -25.28 6.60
C ASN A 83 -24.71 -24.11 6.09
N ALA A 84 -25.22 -23.44 5.05
CA ALA A 84 -24.55 -22.32 4.40
C ALA A 84 -24.38 -21.10 5.32
N GLY A 85 -25.23 -20.93 6.33
CA GLY A 85 -25.21 -19.74 7.17
C GLY A 85 -25.41 -18.43 6.43
N THR A 86 -24.87 -17.37 7.01
CA THR A 86 -24.84 -16.02 6.43
C THR A 86 -23.51 -15.34 6.77
N THR A 87 -23.18 -14.28 6.06
CA THR A 87 -22.08 -13.37 6.38
C THR A 87 -22.61 -12.01 6.84
N SER A 88 -21.78 -11.23 7.54
CA SER A 88 -22.17 -9.91 8.01
C SER A 88 -22.42 -8.93 6.86
N GLU A 89 -23.25 -7.92 7.10
CA GLU A 89 -23.47 -6.83 6.13
C GLU A 89 -22.17 -6.03 5.90
N VAL A 90 -21.40 -5.81 6.96
CA VAL A 90 -20.10 -5.12 6.89
C VAL A 90 -19.15 -5.83 5.93
N TYR A 91 -19.09 -7.14 5.99
CA TYR A 91 -18.25 -7.93 5.10
C TYR A 91 -18.69 -7.83 3.63
N ARG A 92 -20.01 -7.93 3.38
CA ARG A 92 -20.55 -7.77 2.02
C ARG A 92 -20.33 -6.37 1.47
N GLU A 93 -20.31 -5.33 2.34
CA GLU A 93 -19.97 -3.97 1.93
C GLU A 93 -18.50 -3.85 1.45
N HIS A 94 -17.57 -4.61 2.02
CA HIS A 94 -16.20 -4.66 1.51
C HIS A 94 -16.13 -5.29 0.11
N ILE A 95 -16.92 -6.32 -0.17
CA ILE A 95 -17.02 -6.93 -1.50
C ILE A 95 -17.62 -5.93 -2.50
N ARG A 96 -18.72 -5.26 -2.13
CA ARG A 96 -19.36 -4.22 -2.94
C ARG A 96 -18.38 -3.07 -3.26
N ARG A 97 -17.58 -2.66 -2.28
CA ARG A 97 -16.52 -1.65 -2.47
C ARG A 97 -15.49 -2.12 -3.49
N ARG A 98 -15.03 -3.38 -3.43
CA ARG A 98 -14.07 -3.95 -4.37
C ARG A 98 -14.63 -4.01 -5.79
N VAL A 99 -15.87 -4.44 -5.97
CA VAL A 99 -16.58 -4.41 -7.27
C VAL A 99 -16.62 -2.99 -7.82
N ASN A 100 -17.06 -2.02 -7.04
CA ASN A 100 -17.18 -0.63 -7.49
C ASN A 100 -15.83 0.06 -7.70
N PHE A 101 -14.78 -0.36 -7.01
CA PHE A 101 -13.41 0.06 -7.30
C PHE A 101 -13.01 -0.31 -8.73
N TYR A 102 -13.15 -1.57 -9.12
CA TYR A 102 -12.82 -2.04 -10.46
C TYR A 102 -13.64 -1.35 -11.53
N ARG A 103 -14.92 -1.16 -11.27
CA ARG A 103 -15.84 -0.47 -12.18
C ARG A 103 -15.46 1.01 -12.35
N GLY A 104 -15.14 1.70 -11.27
CA GLY A 104 -14.66 3.09 -11.30
C GLY A 104 -13.36 3.25 -12.09
N LEU A 105 -12.41 2.34 -11.87
CA LEU A 105 -11.13 2.34 -12.60
C LEU A 105 -11.32 2.05 -14.09
N ALA A 106 -12.24 1.15 -14.46
CA ALA A 106 -12.60 0.86 -15.85
C ALA A 106 -13.47 1.96 -16.52
N GLY A 107 -13.85 3.01 -15.78
CA GLY A 107 -14.69 4.09 -16.28
C GLY A 107 -16.15 3.69 -16.57
N VAL A 108 -16.64 2.57 -16.03
CA VAL A 108 -18.06 2.17 -16.10
C VAL A 108 -18.80 2.61 -14.83
N PRO A 109 -20.16 2.74 -14.86
CA PRO A 109 -20.91 3.17 -13.66
C PRO A 109 -20.54 2.33 -12.43
N ALA A 110 -20.01 2.99 -11.40
CA ALA A 110 -19.44 2.37 -10.21
C ALA A 110 -20.34 2.61 -8.96
N ASP A 111 -21.63 2.42 -9.14
CA ASP A 111 -22.71 2.61 -8.17
C ASP A 111 -23.52 1.33 -7.93
N VAL A 112 -22.94 0.18 -8.22
CA VAL A 112 -23.57 -1.12 -7.99
C VAL A 112 -23.91 -1.28 -6.51
N THR A 113 -25.18 -1.66 -6.25
CA THR A 113 -25.67 -1.91 -4.89
C THR A 113 -25.72 -3.40 -4.56
N PHE A 114 -25.64 -3.71 -3.26
CA PHE A 114 -25.92 -5.04 -2.72
C PHE A 114 -27.13 -4.92 -1.78
N GLY A 115 -28.11 -5.78 -1.94
CA GLY A 115 -29.23 -5.90 -1.03
C GLY A 115 -30.42 -4.94 -1.22
N ALA A 116 -30.27 -3.78 -1.89
CA ALA A 116 -31.38 -2.84 -2.07
C ALA A 116 -32.50 -3.36 -3.01
N GLN A 117 -32.17 -4.31 -3.88
CA GLN A 117 -33.10 -4.99 -4.79
C GLN A 117 -32.75 -6.49 -4.83
N ASP A 118 -32.64 -7.10 -3.66
CA ASP A 118 -32.15 -8.46 -3.46
C ASP A 118 -33.21 -9.54 -3.78
N ALA A 119 -34.02 -9.32 -4.80
CA ALA A 119 -34.96 -10.33 -5.29
C ALA A 119 -34.38 -11.02 -6.54
N VAL A 120 -34.47 -12.35 -6.56
CA VAL A 120 -34.03 -13.14 -7.72
C VAL A 120 -34.86 -12.80 -8.95
N ASN A 121 -34.21 -12.71 -10.10
CA ASN A 121 -34.90 -12.75 -11.38
C ASN A 121 -35.37 -14.18 -11.64
N LEU A 122 -36.65 -14.34 -11.90
CA LEU A 122 -37.23 -15.64 -12.27
C LEU A 122 -36.85 -15.97 -13.71
N VAL A 123 -35.62 -16.44 -13.93
CA VAL A 123 -35.27 -17.07 -15.20
C VAL A 123 -35.69 -18.54 -15.11
N PRO A 124 -36.55 -19.03 -16.02
CA PRO A 124 -36.91 -20.44 -16.03
C PRO A 124 -35.68 -21.32 -16.21
N GLY A 125 -35.37 -22.11 -15.21
CA GLY A 125 -34.37 -23.19 -15.28
C GLY A 125 -34.97 -24.54 -15.57
N PRO A 126 -34.17 -25.60 -15.52
CA PRO A 126 -34.65 -26.97 -15.59
C PRO A 126 -35.72 -27.30 -14.54
N ALA A 127 -36.48 -28.37 -14.73
CA ALA A 127 -37.49 -28.79 -13.76
C ALA A 127 -36.88 -28.99 -12.36
N GLY A 128 -37.50 -28.42 -11.33
CA GLY A 128 -37.01 -28.47 -9.94
C GLY A 128 -36.08 -27.36 -9.51
N THR A 129 -35.72 -26.39 -10.39
CA THR A 129 -34.85 -25.28 -10.07
C THR A 129 -35.58 -23.97 -9.74
N THR A 130 -36.93 -24.00 -9.72
CA THR A 130 -37.73 -22.83 -9.42
C THR A 130 -37.61 -22.46 -7.97
N VAL A 131 -37.29 -21.20 -7.71
CA VAL A 131 -37.29 -20.60 -6.37
C VAL A 131 -38.50 -19.69 -6.19
N PRO A 132 -39.04 -19.52 -4.96
CA PRO A 132 -40.17 -18.63 -4.70
C PRO A 132 -39.88 -17.17 -5.08
N ALA A 133 -40.90 -16.45 -5.54
CA ALA A 133 -40.78 -15.02 -5.77
C ALA A 133 -40.42 -14.30 -4.45
N GLY A 134 -39.48 -13.32 -4.53
CA GLY A 134 -38.98 -12.59 -3.36
C GLY A 134 -37.84 -13.33 -2.61
N THR A 135 -37.35 -14.45 -3.13
CA THR A 135 -36.12 -15.07 -2.60
C THR A 135 -34.95 -14.11 -2.75
N SER A 136 -34.14 -13.99 -1.72
CA SER A 136 -32.93 -13.16 -1.72
C SER A 136 -31.84 -13.73 -2.63
N LYS A 137 -31.23 -12.91 -3.46
CA LYS A 137 -30.03 -13.26 -4.26
C LYS A 137 -28.88 -13.68 -3.36
N THR A 138 -28.67 -12.94 -2.25
CA THR A 138 -27.64 -13.26 -1.25
C THR A 138 -27.86 -14.67 -0.69
N TYR A 139 -29.13 -15.05 -0.40
CA TYR A 139 -29.41 -16.40 0.05
C TYR A 139 -29.07 -17.45 -1.00
N CYS A 140 -29.43 -17.23 -2.27
CA CYS A 140 -29.07 -18.13 -3.35
C CYS A 140 -27.55 -18.26 -3.51
N CYS A 141 -26.81 -17.13 -3.41
CA CYS A 141 -25.36 -17.12 -3.45
C CYS A 141 -24.73 -17.92 -2.29
N MET A 142 -25.25 -17.74 -1.07
CA MET A 142 -24.77 -18.49 0.10
C MET A 142 -24.98 -20.00 -0.10
N GLN A 143 -26.13 -20.42 -0.59
CA GLN A 143 -26.42 -21.84 -0.88
C GLN A 143 -25.52 -22.37 -1.98
N SER A 144 -25.26 -21.57 -3.03
CA SER A 144 -24.38 -21.94 -4.13
C SER A 144 -22.92 -22.06 -3.67
N ALA A 145 -22.40 -21.07 -2.95
CA ALA A 145 -21.04 -21.11 -2.43
C ALA A 145 -20.82 -22.32 -1.50
N TYR A 146 -21.78 -22.58 -0.60
CA TYR A 146 -21.73 -23.73 0.30
C TYR A 146 -21.77 -25.05 -0.45
N MET A 147 -22.67 -25.20 -1.42
CA MET A 147 -22.74 -26.39 -2.28
C MET A 147 -21.41 -26.65 -3.00
N ASN A 148 -20.82 -25.61 -3.61
CA ASN A 148 -19.55 -25.75 -4.34
C ASN A 148 -18.39 -26.08 -3.39
N ALA A 149 -18.33 -25.50 -2.19
CA ALA A 149 -17.34 -25.84 -1.17
C ALA A 149 -17.47 -27.30 -0.73
N MET A 150 -18.67 -27.74 -0.42
CA MET A 150 -18.94 -29.12 0.04
C MET A 150 -18.73 -30.15 -1.08
N GLU A 151 -19.14 -29.83 -2.32
CA GLU A 151 -18.91 -30.73 -3.46
C GLU A 151 -17.41 -30.82 -3.79
N SER A 152 -16.64 -29.73 -3.68
CA SER A 152 -15.19 -29.78 -3.90
C SER A 152 -14.48 -30.69 -2.90
N TRP A 153 -14.96 -30.75 -1.66
CA TRP A 153 -14.48 -31.69 -0.66
C TRP A 153 -14.94 -33.15 -0.96
N TYR A 154 -16.22 -33.32 -1.33
CA TYR A 154 -16.81 -34.65 -1.52
C TYR A 154 -16.31 -35.35 -2.78
N ALA A 155 -16.25 -34.62 -3.91
CA ALA A 155 -15.88 -35.17 -5.22
C ALA A 155 -14.36 -35.13 -5.47
N GLU A 156 -13.60 -34.43 -4.67
CA GLU A 156 -12.14 -34.28 -4.80
C GLU A 156 -11.71 -33.95 -6.25
N GLU A 157 -10.88 -34.78 -6.87
CA GLU A 157 -10.38 -34.60 -8.23
C GLU A 157 -11.49 -34.67 -9.33
N GLN A 158 -12.69 -35.15 -8.99
CA GLN A 158 -13.83 -35.23 -9.91
C GLN A 158 -14.72 -33.98 -9.83
N PHE A 159 -14.42 -33.04 -8.94
CA PHE A 159 -15.19 -31.80 -8.82
C PHE A 159 -15.14 -30.97 -10.09
N ILE A 160 -16.31 -30.54 -10.57
CA ILE A 160 -16.46 -29.63 -11.71
C ILE A 160 -17.30 -28.43 -11.29
N LEU A 161 -16.68 -27.27 -11.25
CA LEU A 161 -17.40 -26.02 -11.01
C LEU A 161 -18.37 -25.74 -12.19
N SER A 162 -19.65 -25.58 -11.93
CA SER A 162 -20.66 -25.54 -12.99
C SER A 162 -21.74 -24.47 -12.75
N HIS A 163 -22.08 -23.72 -13.81
CA HIS A 163 -23.26 -22.85 -13.83
C HIS A 163 -24.58 -23.63 -13.95
N ASN A 164 -24.54 -24.93 -14.22
CA ASN A 164 -25.68 -25.81 -14.23
C ASN A 164 -25.37 -27.09 -13.41
N PRO A 165 -25.18 -26.93 -12.07
CA PRO A 165 -24.79 -28.06 -11.22
C PRO A 165 -25.85 -29.14 -11.26
N PRO A 166 -25.47 -30.42 -11.47
CA PRO A 166 -26.42 -31.52 -11.44
C PRO A 166 -26.99 -31.72 -10.04
N ASN A 167 -28.20 -32.28 -9.97
CA ASN A 167 -28.87 -32.50 -8.69
C ASN A 167 -28.22 -33.61 -7.83
N SER A 168 -27.19 -34.24 -8.33
CA SER A 168 -26.34 -35.18 -7.60
C SER A 168 -25.29 -34.52 -6.74
N TYR A 169 -25.04 -33.19 -6.91
CA TYR A 169 -24.07 -32.48 -6.09
C TYR A 169 -24.47 -32.48 -4.61
N PHE A 170 -23.47 -32.61 -3.77
CA PHE A 170 -23.64 -32.55 -2.33
C PHE A 170 -24.27 -31.22 -1.91
N ASN A 171 -25.31 -31.25 -1.08
CA ASN A 171 -26.08 -30.06 -0.69
C ASN A 171 -26.77 -29.30 -1.87
N TRP A 172 -27.03 -29.98 -2.99
CA TRP A 172 -27.78 -29.37 -4.09
C TRP A 172 -29.17 -28.90 -3.63
N SER A 173 -29.55 -27.73 -4.07
CA SER A 173 -30.91 -27.22 -3.92
C SER A 173 -31.25 -26.28 -5.08
N ALA A 174 -32.57 -26.01 -5.29
CA ALA A 174 -32.98 -25.02 -6.28
C ALA A 174 -32.37 -23.62 -6.03
N TYR A 175 -32.14 -23.26 -4.78
CA TYR A 175 -31.47 -22.01 -4.39
C TYR A 175 -30.00 -22.03 -4.78
N ALA A 176 -29.28 -23.12 -4.52
CA ALA A 176 -27.89 -23.29 -4.90
C ALA A 176 -27.73 -23.27 -6.42
N TRP A 177 -28.61 -23.96 -7.13
CA TRP A 177 -28.65 -23.93 -8.60
C TRP A 177 -28.87 -22.50 -9.11
N ASN A 178 -29.84 -21.76 -8.55
CA ASN A 178 -30.14 -20.40 -8.96
C ASN A 178 -28.92 -19.47 -8.77
N GLY A 179 -28.25 -19.55 -7.63
CA GLY A 179 -27.01 -18.83 -7.39
C GLY A 179 -25.94 -19.15 -8.42
N SER A 180 -25.71 -20.45 -8.69
CA SER A 180 -24.72 -20.91 -9.66
C SER A 180 -25.03 -20.48 -11.09
N ALA A 181 -26.29 -20.54 -11.50
CA ALA A 181 -26.72 -20.21 -12.86
C ALA A 181 -26.60 -18.71 -13.19
N HIS A 182 -26.60 -17.84 -12.19
CA HIS A 182 -26.63 -16.39 -12.37
C HIS A 182 -25.38 -15.71 -11.79
N GLY A 183 -24.43 -16.44 -11.24
CA GLY A 183 -23.26 -15.92 -10.56
C GLY A 183 -21.95 -16.23 -11.25
N ASN A 184 -20.93 -15.41 -10.98
CA ASN A 184 -19.54 -15.83 -11.08
C ASN A 184 -19.25 -16.81 -9.93
N LEU A 185 -18.48 -17.84 -10.19
CA LEU A 185 -18.23 -18.92 -9.25
C LEU A 185 -16.72 -19.11 -9.05
N THR A 186 -16.32 -19.34 -7.80
CA THR A 186 -14.95 -19.78 -7.50
C THR A 186 -14.92 -20.65 -6.26
N VAL A 187 -13.96 -21.57 -6.22
CA VAL A 187 -13.56 -22.36 -5.04
C VAL A 187 -12.09 -22.05 -4.76
N GLY A 188 -11.72 -21.90 -3.51
CA GLY A 188 -10.39 -21.47 -3.08
C GLY A 188 -10.30 -19.96 -2.79
N TYR A 189 -11.27 -19.17 -3.25
CA TYR A 189 -11.33 -17.73 -3.00
C TYR A 189 -12.69 -17.31 -2.45
N TRP A 190 -12.72 -16.33 -1.56
CA TRP A 190 -13.94 -15.73 -1.01
C TRP A 190 -13.73 -14.25 -0.70
N GLY A 191 -14.81 -13.52 -0.46
CA GLY A 191 -14.79 -12.11 -0.15
C GLY A 191 -14.22 -11.22 -1.25
N PRO A 192 -13.57 -10.10 -0.89
CA PRO A 192 -12.92 -9.22 -1.87
C PRO A 192 -11.86 -9.92 -2.73
N GLY A 193 -11.18 -10.95 -2.20
CA GLY A 193 -10.22 -11.76 -2.95
C GLY A 193 -10.84 -12.54 -4.10
N ALA A 194 -12.10 -12.99 -3.96
CA ALA A 194 -12.83 -13.62 -5.06
C ALA A 194 -13.09 -12.62 -6.22
N VAL A 195 -13.38 -11.35 -5.89
CA VAL A 195 -13.54 -10.30 -6.92
C VAL A 195 -12.24 -10.08 -7.67
N ASP A 196 -11.09 -10.10 -6.98
CA ASP A 196 -9.78 -10.00 -7.63
C ASP A 196 -9.52 -11.18 -8.56
N ALA A 197 -9.82 -12.41 -8.12
CA ALA A 197 -9.68 -13.60 -8.94
C ALA A 197 -10.56 -13.51 -10.21
N TYR A 198 -11.81 -13.08 -10.09
CA TYR A 198 -12.68 -12.84 -11.25
C TYR A 198 -12.17 -11.76 -12.20
N MET A 199 -11.48 -10.74 -11.68
CA MET A 199 -10.90 -9.67 -12.50
C MET A 199 -9.60 -10.09 -13.18
N GLN A 200 -8.81 -10.97 -12.57
CA GLN A 200 -7.67 -11.61 -13.23
C GLN A 200 -8.15 -12.56 -14.32
N ASP A 201 -9.14 -13.38 -14.01
CA ASP A 201 -9.82 -14.32 -14.90
C ASP A 201 -8.80 -15.19 -15.67
N GLU A 202 -7.84 -15.72 -14.92
CA GLU A 202 -6.79 -16.62 -15.40
C GLU A 202 -7.27 -18.06 -15.33
N ASP A 203 -6.57 -18.95 -16.02
CA ASP A 203 -6.91 -20.37 -16.05
C ASP A 203 -6.72 -20.99 -14.66
N GLY A 204 -7.70 -21.73 -14.20
CA GLY A 204 -7.69 -22.38 -12.88
C GLY A 204 -6.74 -23.59 -12.77
N GLY A 205 -5.68 -23.62 -13.60
CA GLY A 205 -4.64 -24.66 -13.55
C GLY A 205 -5.07 -26.04 -14.05
N SER A 206 -6.26 -26.18 -14.66
CA SER A 206 -6.70 -27.40 -15.31
C SER A 206 -6.94 -27.16 -16.79
N ASP A 207 -6.51 -28.09 -17.64
CA ASP A 207 -6.73 -28.09 -19.09
C ASP A 207 -8.22 -28.08 -19.50
N LEU A 208 -9.13 -28.21 -18.53
CA LEU A 208 -10.58 -28.28 -18.74
C LEU A 208 -11.28 -26.90 -18.70
N TYR A 209 -10.67 -25.87 -18.15
CA TYR A 209 -11.26 -24.52 -18.01
C TYR A 209 -10.26 -23.45 -18.38
N THR A 210 -10.27 -23.05 -19.63
CA THR A 210 -9.55 -21.89 -20.11
C THR A 210 -10.51 -20.71 -20.15
N ASN A 211 -10.46 -19.80 -19.19
CA ASN A 211 -11.30 -18.59 -19.19
C ASN A 211 -10.87 -17.58 -20.27
N GLU A 212 -10.54 -18.06 -21.47
CA GLU A 212 -10.03 -17.24 -22.58
C GLU A 212 -10.94 -16.06 -22.93
N ASN A 213 -12.25 -16.20 -22.68
CA ASN A 213 -13.23 -15.16 -22.96
C ASN A 213 -13.37 -14.13 -21.83
N VAL A 214 -12.63 -14.29 -20.72
CA VAL A 214 -12.68 -13.47 -19.49
C VAL A 214 -14.12 -13.17 -19.02
N GLY A 215 -14.93 -14.22 -18.94
CA GLY A 215 -16.37 -14.12 -18.70
C GLY A 215 -16.73 -13.49 -17.36
N HIS A 216 -16.01 -13.84 -16.31
CA HIS A 216 -16.23 -13.30 -14.96
C HIS A 216 -15.97 -11.80 -14.93
N ARG A 217 -14.84 -11.34 -15.48
CA ARG A 217 -14.47 -9.92 -15.58
C ARG A 217 -15.50 -9.13 -16.39
N ARG A 218 -15.94 -9.67 -17.53
CA ARG A 218 -16.91 -9.01 -18.42
C ARG A 218 -18.24 -8.76 -17.71
N TRP A 219 -18.71 -9.66 -16.86
CA TRP A 219 -19.90 -9.46 -16.04
C TRP A 219 -19.68 -8.38 -14.98
N ILE A 220 -18.55 -8.38 -14.27
CA ILE A 220 -18.24 -7.35 -13.29
C ILE A 220 -18.18 -5.97 -13.94
N LEU A 221 -17.58 -5.86 -15.11
CA LEU A 221 -17.43 -4.59 -15.85
C LEU A 221 -18.62 -4.26 -16.76
N PHE A 222 -19.66 -5.08 -16.80
CA PHE A 222 -20.83 -4.82 -17.66
C PHE A 222 -21.48 -3.48 -17.31
N PRO A 223 -21.50 -2.48 -18.25
CA PRO A 223 -21.89 -1.10 -17.92
C PRO A 223 -23.32 -0.96 -17.43
N ARG A 224 -24.19 -1.91 -17.79
CA ARG A 224 -25.62 -1.87 -17.46
C ARG A 224 -25.97 -2.45 -16.09
N THR A 225 -25.05 -3.05 -15.37
CA THR A 225 -25.33 -3.64 -14.06
C THR A 225 -25.79 -2.59 -13.05
N LEU A 226 -26.90 -2.84 -12.36
CA LEU A 226 -27.44 -2.01 -11.28
C LEU A 226 -27.16 -2.61 -9.90
N ASP A 227 -27.32 -3.93 -9.78
CA ASP A 227 -27.17 -4.62 -8.51
C ASP A 227 -26.44 -5.97 -8.69
N MET A 228 -25.80 -6.40 -7.62
CA MET A 228 -25.21 -7.71 -7.44
C MET A 228 -25.55 -8.24 -6.04
N ALA A 229 -25.14 -9.47 -5.74
CA ALA A 229 -25.16 -10.02 -4.40
C ALA A 229 -24.00 -11.00 -4.25
N SER A 230 -23.53 -11.23 -3.04
CA SER A 230 -22.44 -12.16 -2.76
C SER A 230 -22.83 -13.18 -1.71
N GLY A 231 -22.43 -14.42 -1.93
CA GLY A 231 -22.41 -15.46 -0.92
C GLY A 231 -21.00 -16.01 -0.78
N ASP A 232 -20.53 -16.07 0.46
CA ASP A 232 -19.16 -16.42 0.79
C ASP A 232 -19.12 -17.41 1.94
N VAL A 233 -18.40 -18.49 1.75
CA VAL A 233 -18.08 -19.45 2.80
C VAL A 233 -16.55 -19.51 2.96
N PRO A 234 -16.01 -19.40 4.17
CA PRO A 234 -14.55 -19.42 4.39
C PRO A 234 -14.01 -20.84 4.21
N ALA A 235 -12.71 -20.99 4.01
CA ALA A 235 -12.07 -22.27 4.21
C ALA A 235 -12.26 -22.74 5.66
N GLY A 236 -12.38 -24.06 5.85
CA GLY A 236 -12.64 -24.63 7.16
C GLY A 236 -12.33 -26.10 7.23
N THR A 237 -12.82 -26.76 8.29
CA THR A 237 -12.68 -28.21 8.46
C THR A 237 -14.03 -28.84 8.75
N LEU A 238 -14.19 -30.09 8.33
CA LEU A 238 -15.27 -30.97 8.79
C LEU A 238 -14.71 -32.28 9.34
N THR A 239 -15.48 -32.92 10.21
CA THR A 239 -15.09 -34.23 10.73
C THR A 239 -16.14 -35.26 10.33
N GLN A 240 -15.71 -36.33 9.67
CA GLN A 240 -16.53 -37.47 9.30
C GLN A 240 -15.83 -38.76 9.73
N ASP A 241 -16.56 -39.63 10.40
CA ASP A 241 -16.05 -40.94 10.89
C ASP A 241 -14.77 -40.85 11.71
N GLY A 242 -14.61 -39.75 12.46
CA GLY A 242 -13.43 -39.46 13.30
C GLY A 242 -12.21 -38.94 12.54
N VAL A 243 -12.34 -38.71 11.24
CA VAL A 243 -11.31 -38.09 10.37
C VAL A 243 -11.68 -36.63 10.12
N THR A 244 -10.72 -35.74 10.25
CA THR A 244 -10.89 -34.32 9.93
C THR A 244 -10.39 -34.05 8.50
N TYR A 245 -11.20 -33.38 7.73
CA TYR A 245 -10.94 -33.00 6.34
C TYR A 245 -10.91 -31.49 6.21
N GLU A 246 -10.08 -31.00 5.30
CA GLU A 246 -10.09 -29.59 4.88
C GLU A 246 -11.21 -29.35 3.86
N VAL A 247 -11.89 -28.22 4.00
CA VAL A 247 -12.90 -27.74 3.06
C VAL A 247 -12.44 -26.40 2.50
N ASN A 248 -12.37 -26.28 1.19
CA ASN A 248 -12.03 -25.04 0.53
C ASN A 248 -13.12 -23.98 0.75
N GLY A 249 -12.72 -22.73 0.94
CA GLY A 249 -13.66 -21.62 0.86
C GLY A 249 -14.21 -21.46 -0.56
N ALA A 250 -15.35 -20.81 -0.69
CA ALA A 250 -15.96 -20.56 -1.99
C ALA A 250 -16.73 -19.23 -2.01
N ASN A 251 -16.86 -18.66 -3.20
CA ASN A 251 -17.70 -17.50 -3.45
C ASN A 251 -18.65 -17.75 -4.64
N THR A 252 -19.83 -17.16 -4.53
CA THR A 252 -20.76 -16.93 -5.63
C THR A 252 -21.13 -15.47 -5.66
N LEU A 253 -20.78 -14.77 -6.74
CA LEU A 253 -21.15 -13.38 -6.98
C LEU A 253 -22.26 -13.31 -8.02
N TYR A 254 -23.49 -12.97 -7.59
CA TYR A 254 -24.66 -12.85 -8.47
C TYR A 254 -24.48 -11.68 -9.43
N VAL A 255 -24.27 -11.93 -10.70
CA VAL A 255 -23.94 -10.90 -11.72
C VAL A 255 -25.02 -10.72 -12.77
N VAL A 256 -25.86 -11.73 -12.99
CA VAL A 256 -27.03 -11.66 -13.89
C VAL A 256 -28.24 -11.14 -13.10
N GLY A 257 -28.17 -9.86 -12.70
CA GLY A 257 -29.17 -9.21 -11.89
C GLY A 257 -30.05 -8.23 -12.68
N ASN A 258 -30.33 -7.09 -12.04
CA ASN A 258 -31.06 -6.00 -12.69
C ASN A 258 -30.10 -5.14 -13.51
N PHE A 259 -30.58 -4.72 -14.66
CA PHE A 259 -29.80 -3.92 -15.61
C PHE A 259 -30.47 -2.58 -15.88
N ARG A 260 -29.67 -1.51 -15.89
CA ARG A 260 -30.11 -0.21 -16.35
C ARG A 260 -30.37 -0.23 -17.86
N PRO A 261 -31.18 0.70 -18.41
CA PRO A 261 -31.31 0.90 -19.85
C PRO A 261 -29.95 1.10 -20.51
N ALA A 262 -29.84 0.71 -21.78
CA ALA A 262 -28.61 0.94 -22.55
C ALA A 262 -28.34 2.45 -22.61
N GLY A 263 -27.16 2.87 -22.19
CA GLY A 263 -26.62 4.20 -22.39
C GLY A 263 -25.95 4.36 -23.74
N ALA A 264 -25.22 5.47 -23.95
CA ALA A 264 -24.37 5.64 -25.10
C ALA A 264 -23.33 4.52 -25.17
N ALA A 265 -23.13 3.94 -26.35
CA ALA A 265 -22.12 2.92 -26.59
C ALA A 265 -20.73 3.48 -26.31
N ARG A 266 -19.89 2.72 -25.62
CA ARG A 266 -18.52 3.08 -25.28
C ARG A 266 -17.63 1.84 -25.20
N PHE A 267 -16.34 2.04 -25.29
CA PHE A 267 -15.39 0.98 -25.01
C PHE A 267 -15.33 0.66 -23.52
N THR A 268 -15.31 -0.62 -23.21
CA THR A 268 -14.94 -1.15 -21.88
C THR A 268 -13.59 -1.85 -22.04
N MET A 269 -12.57 -1.29 -21.46
CA MET A 269 -11.17 -1.76 -21.60
C MET A 269 -10.62 -2.23 -20.25
N TRP A 270 -9.85 -3.31 -20.30
CA TRP A 270 -9.11 -3.77 -19.12
C TRP A 270 -7.75 -4.34 -19.54
N PRO A 271 -6.62 -3.74 -19.13
CA PRO A 271 -6.51 -2.47 -18.38
C PRO A 271 -7.12 -1.28 -19.10
N ASN A 272 -7.55 -0.26 -18.32
CA ASN A 272 -8.14 0.96 -18.86
C ASN A 272 -7.12 1.84 -19.62
N GLU A 273 -7.61 2.80 -20.37
CA GLU A 273 -6.84 3.93 -20.89
C GLU A 273 -6.39 4.84 -19.73
N GLY A 274 -5.17 5.38 -19.81
CA GLY A 274 -4.58 6.21 -18.76
C GLY A 274 -3.78 5.41 -17.73
N TYR A 275 -3.72 5.90 -16.51
CA TYR A 275 -2.96 5.26 -15.44
C TYR A 275 -3.64 3.99 -14.91
N PHE A 276 -2.83 2.95 -14.75
CA PHE A 276 -3.28 1.64 -14.28
C PHE A 276 -2.28 1.06 -13.27
N PRO A 277 -2.72 0.68 -12.04
CA PRO A 277 -1.86 0.06 -11.04
C PRO A 277 -1.24 -1.24 -11.56
N VAL A 278 0.10 -1.33 -11.54
CA VAL A 278 0.79 -2.54 -12.01
C VAL A 278 0.44 -3.77 -11.16
N GLU A 279 0.10 -3.57 -9.90
CA GLU A 279 -0.32 -4.59 -8.95
C GLU A 279 -1.64 -5.29 -9.35
N LEU A 280 -2.46 -4.63 -10.18
CA LEU A 280 -3.73 -5.18 -10.69
C LEU A 280 -3.63 -5.67 -12.14
N ARG A 281 -2.42 -5.70 -12.70
CA ARG A 281 -2.21 -6.04 -14.11
C ARG A 281 -2.60 -7.49 -14.40
N PRO A 282 -3.61 -7.74 -15.28
CA PRO A 282 -3.98 -9.09 -15.63
C PRO A 282 -3.04 -9.69 -16.68
N GLY A 283 -2.95 -11.00 -16.76
CA GLY A 283 -2.29 -11.72 -17.83
C GLY A 283 -3.01 -11.52 -19.18
N ARG A 284 -4.34 -11.47 -19.16
CA ARG A 284 -5.19 -11.24 -20.33
C ARG A 284 -5.75 -9.83 -20.36
N TRP A 285 -5.57 -9.14 -21.49
CA TRP A 285 -6.15 -7.83 -21.76
C TRP A 285 -7.41 -7.97 -22.59
N SER A 286 -8.34 -7.03 -22.47
CA SER A 286 -9.62 -7.11 -23.17
C SER A 286 -10.15 -5.75 -23.58
N LEU A 287 -10.88 -5.73 -24.71
CA LEU A 287 -11.66 -4.60 -25.20
C LEU A 287 -13.05 -5.08 -25.54
N ALA A 288 -14.08 -4.42 -25.04
CA ALA A 288 -15.47 -4.72 -25.34
C ALA A 288 -16.21 -3.51 -25.90
N TRP A 289 -17.23 -3.79 -26.74
CA TRP A 289 -18.15 -2.80 -27.29
C TRP A 289 -19.48 -3.47 -27.62
N PRO A 290 -20.63 -2.86 -27.28
CA PRO A 290 -21.94 -3.47 -27.51
C PRO A 290 -22.22 -3.72 -29.00
N GLY A 291 -22.43 -4.98 -29.35
CA GLY A 291 -22.77 -5.40 -30.72
C GLY A 291 -21.65 -5.30 -31.76
N ALA A 292 -20.39 -5.10 -31.34
CA ALA A 292 -19.25 -5.12 -32.25
C ALA A 292 -19.00 -6.53 -32.82
N ASP A 293 -18.51 -6.59 -34.04
CA ASP A 293 -17.90 -7.76 -34.63
C ASP A 293 -16.36 -7.63 -34.61
N PHE A 294 -15.71 -8.50 -33.88
CA PHE A 294 -14.27 -8.58 -33.74
C PHE A 294 -13.64 -9.72 -34.58
N SER A 295 -14.40 -10.40 -35.43
CA SER A 295 -13.92 -11.56 -36.20
C SER A 295 -12.67 -11.27 -37.02
N ALA A 296 -12.58 -10.09 -37.65
CA ALA A 296 -11.44 -9.59 -38.43
C ALA A 296 -10.48 -8.69 -37.61
N ALA A 297 -10.75 -8.49 -36.32
CA ALA A 297 -9.96 -7.54 -35.55
C ALA A 297 -8.55 -8.08 -35.26
N THR A 298 -7.58 -7.18 -35.30
CA THR A 298 -6.18 -7.43 -34.93
C THR A 298 -5.74 -6.49 -33.83
N VAL A 299 -4.79 -6.95 -33.01
CA VAL A 299 -4.24 -6.18 -31.89
C VAL A 299 -2.74 -6.02 -32.07
N THR A 300 -2.25 -4.80 -31.88
CA THR A 300 -0.82 -4.51 -31.82
C THR A 300 -0.50 -3.75 -30.54
N MET A 301 0.66 -4.04 -29.94
CA MET A 301 1.12 -3.36 -28.72
C MET A 301 2.58 -2.92 -28.87
N SER A 302 2.91 -1.81 -28.22
CA SER A 302 4.29 -1.34 -28.11
C SER A 302 4.53 -0.67 -26.76
N GLY A 303 5.76 -0.73 -26.30
CA GLY A 303 6.24 -0.11 -25.05
C GLY A 303 7.59 0.56 -25.25
N PRO A 304 8.27 0.99 -24.16
CA PRO A 304 9.58 1.64 -24.26
C PRO A 304 10.67 0.78 -24.93
N GLY A 305 10.54 -0.55 -24.89
CA GLY A 305 11.44 -1.50 -25.55
C GLY A 305 11.06 -1.82 -27.02
N GLY A 306 10.04 -1.17 -27.59
CA GLY A 306 9.56 -1.44 -28.95
C GLY A 306 8.27 -2.27 -28.99
N SER A 307 8.11 -3.11 -30.01
CA SER A 307 6.92 -3.94 -30.21
C SER A 307 6.80 -5.03 -29.14
N ILE A 308 5.59 -5.21 -28.62
CA ILE A 308 5.25 -6.27 -27.65
C ILE A 308 4.44 -7.32 -28.45
N PRO A 309 4.88 -8.60 -28.45
CA PRO A 309 4.12 -9.68 -29.08
C PRO A 309 2.71 -9.80 -28.46
N VAL A 310 1.74 -10.19 -29.29
CA VAL A 310 0.34 -10.31 -28.87
C VAL A 310 -0.24 -11.61 -29.42
N THR A 311 -0.88 -12.41 -28.57
CA THR A 311 -1.68 -13.55 -28.96
C THR A 311 -3.16 -13.26 -28.69
N VAL A 312 -4.00 -13.20 -29.72
CA VAL A 312 -5.46 -13.07 -29.53
C VAL A 312 -6.03 -14.44 -29.18
N VAL A 313 -6.57 -14.55 -27.96
CA VAL A 313 -7.08 -15.83 -27.43
C VAL A 313 -8.59 -15.98 -27.59
N SER A 314 -9.36 -14.89 -27.60
CA SER A 314 -10.80 -14.98 -27.75
C SER A 314 -11.42 -13.80 -28.52
N ARG A 315 -12.47 -14.09 -29.27
CA ARG A 315 -13.40 -13.13 -29.87
C ARG A 315 -14.82 -13.63 -29.56
N THR A 316 -15.49 -13.02 -28.62
CA THR A 316 -16.72 -13.54 -28.07
C THR A 316 -17.88 -12.55 -28.07
N ALA A 317 -19.08 -13.09 -28.29
CA ALA A 317 -20.35 -12.36 -28.24
C ALA A 317 -21.31 -12.98 -27.19
N LEU A 318 -20.84 -13.91 -26.35
CA LEU A 318 -21.72 -14.78 -25.57
C LEU A 318 -22.25 -14.18 -24.28
N VAL A 319 -21.53 -13.27 -23.61
CA VAL A 319 -21.91 -12.71 -22.31
C VAL A 319 -21.55 -11.23 -22.24
N GLY A 320 -22.44 -10.42 -21.67
CA GLY A 320 -22.25 -8.98 -21.58
C GLY A 320 -22.13 -8.29 -22.96
N GLU A 321 -21.11 -7.46 -23.13
CA GLU A 321 -20.78 -6.84 -24.42
C GLU A 321 -19.86 -7.75 -25.25
N ASN A 322 -19.93 -7.64 -26.57
CA ASN A 322 -18.99 -8.35 -27.45
C ASN A 322 -17.56 -7.90 -27.15
N ALA A 323 -16.62 -8.84 -27.15
CA ALA A 323 -15.25 -8.56 -26.72
C ALA A 323 -14.20 -9.27 -27.56
N ILE A 324 -13.02 -8.67 -27.65
CA ILE A 324 -11.76 -9.29 -28.05
C ILE A 324 -10.83 -9.37 -26.84
N VAL A 325 -10.16 -10.51 -26.67
CA VAL A 325 -9.25 -10.81 -25.56
C VAL A 325 -7.91 -11.26 -26.11
N TRP A 326 -6.84 -10.80 -25.51
CA TRP A 326 -5.48 -11.13 -25.93
C TRP A 326 -4.52 -11.25 -24.75
N GLU A 327 -3.47 -12.01 -24.94
CA GLU A 327 -2.32 -12.14 -24.04
C GLU A 327 -1.16 -11.34 -24.60
N PRO A 328 -0.68 -10.31 -23.89
CA PRO A 328 0.57 -9.65 -24.26
C PRO A 328 1.74 -10.56 -23.88
N GLY A 329 2.82 -10.51 -24.68
CA GLY A 329 4.11 -11.05 -24.30
C GLY A 329 4.74 -10.27 -23.15
N ALA A 330 6.07 -10.36 -23.03
CA ALA A 330 6.76 -9.67 -21.93
C ALA A 330 6.49 -8.17 -21.92
N LEU A 331 5.79 -7.72 -20.89
CA LEU A 331 5.53 -6.30 -20.63
C LEU A 331 6.73 -5.64 -19.92
N PRO A 332 6.92 -4.33 -20.10
CA PRO A 332 7.98 -3.62 -19.38
C PRO A 332 7.75 -3.70 -17.87
N SER A 333 8.84 -3.84 -17.12
CA SER A 333 8.79 -3.82 -15.66
C SER A 333 8.40 -2.43 -15.16
N ALA A 334 7.28 -2.33 -14.45
CA ALA A 334 6.78 -1.10 -13.84
C ALA A 334 6.90 -1.11 -12.30
N ALA A 335 7.80 -1.93 -11.75
CA ALA A 335 7.94 -2.07 -10.29
C ALA A 335 8.47 -0.80 -9.61
N LEU A 336 9.26 0.02 -10.31
CA LEU A 336 9.93 1.20 -9.75
C LEU A 336 9.63 2.51 -10.49
N ALA A 337 9.03 2.45 -11.68
CA ALA A 337 8.75 3.62 -12.52
C ALA A 337 7.58 3.37 -13.45
N ASP A 338 6.90 4.45 -13.82
CA ASP A 338 5.79 4.42 -14.77
C ASP A 338 6.26 3.93 -16.15
N GLN A 339 5.45 3.07 -16.79
CA GLN A 339 5.71 2.49 -18.10
C GLN A 339 4.52 2.69 -19.03
N VAL A 340 4.75 3.30 -20.17
CA VAL A 340 3.69 3.55 -21.18
C VAL A 340 3.61 2.37 -22.13
N VAL A 341 2.42 1.79 -22.26
CA VAL A 341 2.09 0.76 -23.24
C VAL A 341 1.03 1.34 -24.19
N THR A 342 1.34 1.37 -25.48
CA THR A 342 0.39 1.78 -26.52
C THR A 342 -0.26 0.55 -27.12
N VAL A 343 -1.59 0.54 -27.19
CA VAL A 343 -2.39 -0.54 -27.74
C VAL A 343 -3.19 -0.02 -28.92
N THR A 344 -3.23 -0.76 -30.01
CA THR A 344 -4.10 -0.49 -31.17
C THR A 344 -4.88 -1.74 -31.54
N VAL A 345 -6.20 -1.60 -31.60
CA VAL A 345 -7.11 -2.61 -32.14
C VAL A 345 -7.68 -2.07 -33.45
N SER A 346 -7.57 -2.85 -34.52
CA SER A 346 -8.01 -2.47 -35.86
C SER A 346 -8.83 -3.59 -36.51
N GLY A 347 -9.62 -3.26 -37.55
CA GLY A 347 -10.48 -4.22 -38.23
C GLY A 347 -11.79 -4.55 -37.46
N MET A 348 -12.21 -3.67 -36.56
CA MET A 348 -13.50 -3.77 -35.87
C MET A 348 -14.65 -3.32 -36.75
N SER A 349 -15.83 -3.94 -36.62
CA SER A 349 -17.04 -3.59 -37.36
C SER A 349 -18.31 -3.90 -36.51
N GLY A 350 -19.50 -3.52 -37.04
CA GLY A 350 -20.75 -3.77 -36.31
C GLY A 350 -20.99 -2.86 -35.11
N GLY A 351 -22.22 -2.77 -34.62
CA GLY A 351 -22.59 -2.03 -33.39
C GLY A 351 -22.20 -0.54 -33.37
N GLY A 352 -21.84 0.05 -34.50
CA GLY A 352 -21.35 1.44 -34.55
C GLY A 352 -19.94 1.63 -33.98
N VAL A 353 -19.17 0.56 -33.78
CA VAL A 353 -17.80 0.63 -33.26
C VAL A 353 -16.88 1.34 -34.29
N PRO A 354 -15.96 2.22 -33.83
CA PRO A 354 -14.90 2.73 -34.72
C PRO A 354 -14.02 1.57 -35.24
N ALA A 355 -13.68 1.61 -36.54
CA ALA A 355 -12.89 0.55 -37.18
C ALA A 355 -11.49 0.36 -36.56
N VAL A 356 -10.97 1.42 -35.91
CA VAL A 356 -9.67 1.43 -35.22
C VAL A 356 -9.79 2.16 -33.88
N ARG A 357 -9.18 1.65 -32.86
CA ARG A 357 -8.98 2.33 -31.57
C ARG A 357 -7.52 2.21 -31.14
N THR A 358 -6.90 3.35 -30.86
CA THR A 358 -5.57 3.42 -30.24
C THR A 358 -5.66 4.15 -28.92
N TRP A 359 -5.00 3.62 -27.89
CA TRP A 359 -4.91 4.26 -26.56
C TRP A 359 -3.58 3.93 -25.87
N GLN A 360 -3.31 4.62 -24.79
CA GLN A 360 -2.17 4.34 -23.93
C GLN A 360 -2.64 3.91 -22.53
N THR A 361 -2.05 2.84 -22.03
CA THR A 361 -2.13 2.43 -20.62
C THR A 361 -0.78 2.71 -20.00
N VAL A 362 -0.77 3.49 -18.92
CA VAL A 362 0.43 3.80 -18.15
C VAL A 362 0.46 2.90 -16.93
N LEU A 363 1.21 1.81 -17.00
CA LEU A 363 1.44 0.92 -15.85
C LEU A 363 2.30 1.67 -14.82
N PHE A 364 1.85 1.79 -13.58
CA PHE A 364 2.58 2.50 -12.54
C PHE A 364 2.54 1.76 -11.20
N PRO A 365 3.61 1.82 -10.40
CA PRO A 365 3.64 1.22 -9.06
C PRO A 365 2.91 2.13 -8.06
N VAL A 366 1.91 1.60 -7.37
CA VAL A 366 1.04 2.41 -6.46
C VAL A 366 1.74 2.90 -5.21
N ASN A 367 2.82 2.24 -4.80
CA ASN A 367 3.59 2.59 -3.61
C ASN A 367 4.76 3.54 -3.90
N VAL A 368 5.02 3.85 -5.17
CA VAL A 368 6.08 4.78 -5.58
C VAL A 368 5.46 6.13 -5.95
N ALA A 369 6.02 7.20 -5.42
CA ALA A 369 5.60 8.55 -5.76
C ALA A 369 5.89 8.87 -7.24
N GLY A 370 5.01 9.62 -7.89
CA GLY A 370 5.16 10.01 -9.31
C GLY A 370 6.35 10.95 -9.58
N SER A 371 6.90 11.56 -8.52
CA SER A 371 8.13 12.34 -8.54
C SER A 371 8.85 12.19 -7.21
N VAL A 372 10.15 12.47 -7.17
CA VAL A 372 10.96 12.31 -5.97
C VAL A 372 10.73 13.50 -5.02
N LEU A 373 10.34 13.21 -3.78
CA LEU A 373 10.35 14.20 -2.71
C LEU A 373 11.80 14.53 -2.36
N ALA A 374 12.17 15.78 -2.46
CA ALA A 374 13.44 16.30 -1.96
C ALA A 374 13.18 17.14 -0.71
N LEU A 375 13.73 16.70 0.43
CA LEU A 375 13.73 17.44 1.68
C LEU A 375 15.06 18.19 1.79
N SER A 376 15.02 19.48 2.11
CA SER A 376 16.20 20.30 2.38
C SER A 376 16.02 21.06 3.69
N GLY A 377 17.09 21.66 4.19
CA GLY A 377 17.03 22.45 5.41
C GLY A 377 18.41 22.66 6.05
N PRO A 378 18.51 23.48 7.08
CA PRO A 378 19.78 23.75 7.74
C PRO A 378 20.25 22.53 8.53
N ALA A 379 21.55 22.23 8.46
CA ALA A 379 22.18 21.22 9.31
C ALA A 379 22.21 21.63 10.79
N ALA A 380 22.21 22.93 11.08
CA ALA A 380 22.07 23.50 12.41
C ALA A 380 20.62 23.95 12.63
N LEU A 381 19.87 23.21 13.44
CA LEU A 381 18.50 23.53 13.81
C LEU A 381 18.50 24.47 15.00
N PRO A 382 18.02 25.71 14.89
CA PRO A 382 17.86 26.57 16.06
C PRO A 382 16.92 25.94 17.08
N LYS A 383 17.19 26.11 18.38
CA LYS A 383 16.30 25.59 19.44
C LYS A 383 14.89 26.20 19.34
N ALA A 384 14.76 27.42 18.83
CA ALA A 384 13.47 28.06 18.57
C ALA A 384 12.66 27.40 17.44
N GLY A 385 13.29 26.54 16.68
CA GLY A 385 12.70 25.86 15.52
C GLY A 385 13.32 26.28 14.19
N GLY A 386 12.95 25.58 13.13
CA GLY A 386 13.46 25.81 11.78
C GLY A 386 12.48 25.39 10.71
N SER A 387 12.72 25.88 9.50
CA SER A 387 11.93 25.57 8.29
C SER A 387 12.68 24.55 7.44
N TYR A 388 11.96 23.51 6.99
CA TYR A 388 12.47 22.43 6.15
C TYR A 388 11.65 22.36 4.87
N PRO A 389 12.05 23.11 3.84
CA PRO A 389 11.38 23.09 2.55
C PRO A 389 11.53 21.74 1.85
N PHE A 390 10.51 21.41 1.07
CA PHE A 390 10.49 20.20 0.25
C PHE A 390 9.87 20.47 -1.12
N THR A 391 10.26 19.66 -2.11
CA THR A 391 9.67 19.72 -3.44
C THR A 391 8.31 19.01 -3.44
N ALA A 392 7.28 19.68 -3.95
CA ALA A 392 5.95 19.08 -4.09
C ALA A 392 6.01 17.86 -5.04
N VAL A 393 5.25 16.84 -4.71
CA VAL A 393 5.18 15.57 -5.45
C VAL A 393 3.81 15.45 -6.10
N ALA A 394 3.78 15.18 -7.40
CA ALA A 394 2.53 14.95 -8.11
C ALA A 394 1.76 13.80 -7.47
N GLY A 395 0.49 14.04 -7.13
CA GLY A 395 -0.39 13.05 -6.52
C GLY A 395 -0.41 13.02 -5.00
N ALA A 396 0.52 13.69 -4.35
CA ALA A 396 0.46 13.80 -2.91
C ALA A 396 -0.70 14.72 -2.50
N ARG A 397 -1.44 14.28 -1.48
CA ARG A 397 -2.50 15.09 -0.83
C ARG A 397 -2.06 15.65 0.51
N GLY A 398 -0.85 15.36 0.92
CA GLY A 398 -0.20 15.86 2.13
C GLY A 398 1.21 15.30 2.24
N TYR A 399 1.88 15.68 3.30
CA TYR A 399 3.27 15.31 3.56
C TYR A 399 3.46 15.08 5.06
N ARG A 400 4.40 14.20 5.40
CA ARG A 400 4.81 13.92 6.77
C ARG A 400 6.30 14.08 6.91
N LEU A 401 6.74 14.64 8.03
CA LEU A 401 8.13 14.70 8.46
C LEU A 401 8.28 13.91 9.76
N GLN A 402 9.18 12.95 9.77
CA GLN A 402 9.60 12.24 10.96
C GLN A 402 10.96 12.76 11.41
N VAL A 403 11.04 13.05 12.71
CA VAL A 403 12.29 13.32 13.42
C VAL A 403 12.67 12.07 14.18
N ALA A 404 13.93 11.65 14.12
CA ALA A 404 14.39 10.46 14.82
C ALA A 404 15.79 10.63 15.40
N THR A 405 16.10 9.82 16.40
CA THR A 405 17.45 9.63 16.93
C THR A 405 18.07 8.37 16.36
N VAL A 406 19.38 8.35 16.21
CA VAL A 406 20.14 7.19 15.78
C VAL A 406 21.01 6.72 16.95
N ALA A 407 20.81 5.48 17.39
CA ALA A 407 21.59 4.90 18.46
C ALA A 407 23.04 4.61 18.03
N ALA A 408 23.93 4.36 18.98
CA ALA A 408 25.25 3.81 18.69
C ALA A 408 25.11 2.46 17.96
N ALA A 409 26.09 2.12 17.12
CA ALA A 409 26.13 0.83 16.44
C ALA A 409 26.16 -0.32 17.44
N ALA A 410 25.24 -1.25 17.29
CA ALA A 410 25.13 -2.46 18.13
C ALA A 410 24.50 -3.59 17.29
N ASP A 411 24.57 -4.80 17.82
CA ASP A 411 23.87 -5.91 17.21
C ASP A 411 22.40 -5.93 17.71
N TYR A 412 21.49 -6.20 16.78
CA TYR A 412 20.10 -6.52 17.10
C TYR A 412 19.91 -8.03 16.94
N VAL A 413 19.27 -8.65 17.90
CA VAL A 413 19.04 -10.11 17.90
C VAL A 413 17.55 -10.39 18.07
N GLN A 414 16.99 -11.25 17.21
CA GLN A 414 15.62 -11.76 17.28
C GLN A 414 15.66 -13.30 17.22
N GLY A 415 15.43 -13.92 18.38
CA GLY A 415 15.37 -15.39 18.53
C GLY A 415 13.93 -15.91 18.62
N PHE A 416 12.92 -15.08 18.41
CA PHE A 416 11.49 -15.41 18.46
C PHE A 416 10.99 -15.97 19.80
N GLU A 417 11.73 -15.78 20.86
CA GLU A 417 11.44 -16.31 22.19
C GLU A 417 10.31 -15.55 22.91
N ASP A 418 10.30 -14.22 22.77
CA ASP A 418 9.34 -13.35 23.45
C ASP A 418 7.98 -13.35 22.73
N ALA A 419 6.96 -13.80 23.48
CA ALA A 419 5.57 -13.79 23.03
C ALA A 419 5.04 -12.38 22.76
N ASN A 420 5.61 -11.38 23.42
CA ASN A 420 5.19 -9.98 23.35
C ASN A 420 6.20 -9.13 22.59
N ALA A 421 7.00 -9.72 21.69
CA ALA A 421 7.93 -8.97 20.87
C ALA A 421 7.18 -7.88 20.11
N THR A 422 7.36 -6.63 20.55
CA THR A 422 6.69 -5.46 19.99
C THR A 422 7.34 -4.96 18.70
N ASP A 423 8.43 -5.59 18.29
CA ASP A 423 9.22 -5.24 17.11
C ASP A 423 8.99 -6.19 15.92
N LEU A 424 8.04 -7.13 16.04
CA LEU A 424 7.63 -8.00 14.94
C LEU A 424 6.21 -7.65 14.47
N ALA A 425 6.04 -7.41 13.17
CA ALA A 425 4.74 -7.27 12.54
C ALA A 425 4.46 -8.50 11.66
N VAL A 426 3.34 -9.17 11.92
CA VAL A 426 2.92 -10.38 11.20
C VAL A 426 1.76 -10.04 10.27
N GLN A 427 1.88 -10.44 9.01
CA GLN A 427 0.84 -10.27 8.00
C GLN A 427 0.34 -11.65 7.58
N THR A 428 -0.81 -12.05 8.11
CA THR A 428 -1.47 -13.31 7.78
C THR A 428 -2.97 -13.22 8.05
N SER A 429 -3.75 -14.06 7.38
CA SER A 429 -5.18 -14.28 7.65
C SER A 429 -5.43 -15.54 8.50
N GLY A 430 -4.40 -16.36 8.75
CA GLY A 430 -4.50 -17.65 9.44
C GLY A 430 -3.74 -17.72 10.76
N THR A 431 -3.44 -18.95 11.18
CA THR A 431 -2.71 -19.26 12.42
C THR A 431 -1.20 -18.99 12.28
N TYR A 432 -0.69 -19.04 11.07
CA TYR A 432 0.71 -18.82 10.73
C TYR A 432 0.91 -17.48 10.02
N PRO A 433 2.10 -16.87 10.10
CA PRO A 433 3.31 -17.34 10.78
C PRO A 433 3.14 -17.49 12.30
N ALA A 434 3.85 -18.45 12.89
CA ALA A 434 3.80 -18.76 14.31
C ALA A 434 5.21 -18.91 14.91
N ARG A 435 5.29 -18.87 16.23
CA ARG A 435 6.51 -19.21 16.96
C ARG A 435 6.41 -20.64 17.43
N GLN A 436 7.09 -21.52 16.70
CA GLN A 436 7.05 -22.96 16.94
C GLN A 436 7.97 -23.34 18.11
N ALA A 437 7.41 -23.99 19.11
CA ALA A 437 8.18 -24.59 20.21
C ALA A 437 8.71 -25.98 19.81
N ALA A 438 9.69 -26.47 20.57
CA ALA A 438 10.15 -27.85 20.46
C ALA A 438 8.99 -28.82 20.70
N GLN A 439 8.78 -29.79 19.80
CA GLN A 439 7.72 -30.78 19.90
C GLN A 439 7.98 -32.00 19.03
N THR A 440 7.31 -33.11 19.39
CA THR A 440 7.21 -34.26 18.48
C THR A 440 6.02 -34.07 17.55
N LEU A 441 6.28 -34.00 16.26
CA LEU A 441 5.26 -33.86 15.22
C LEU A 441 4.46 -35.15 15.01
N PRO A 442 3.27 -35.13 14.38
CA PRO A 442 2.39 -36.28 14.25
C PRO A 442 3.02 -37.52 13.62
N ASN A 443 4.04 -37.37 12.77
CA ASN A 443 4.78 -38.49 12.18
C ASN A 443 5.98 -38.99 13.00
N GLY A 444 6.08 -38.57 14.28
CA GLY A 444 7.17 -38.96 15.18
C GLY A 444 8.46 -38.16 15.02
N VAL A 445 8.49 -37.18 14.11
CA VAL A 445 9.65 -36.30 13.92
C VAL A 445 9.73 -35.29 15.06
N VAL A 446 10.94 -35.06 15.57
CA VAL A 446 11.18 -34.07 16.62
C VAL A 446 11.61 -32.75 15.98
N PHE A 447 10.80 -31.70 16.15
CA PHE A 447 11.22 -30.33 15.86
C PHE A 447 11.92 -29.75 17.09
N THR A 448 13.09 -29.15 16.88
CA THR A 448 13.80 -28.37 17.89
C THR A 448 14.22 -27.03 17.31
N PRO A 449 13.90 -25.90 17.97
CA PRO A 449 14.51 -24.61 17.63
C PRO A 449 16.05 -24.72 17.61
N ARG A 450 16.69 -23.84 16.87
CA ARG A 450 18.16 -23.86 16.81
C ARG A 450 18.76 -23.49 18.14
N THR A 451 18.27 -22.44 18.75
CA THR A 451 18.58 -22.08 20.14
C THR A 451 17.31 -21.75 20.90
N GLY A 452 17.41 -21.60 22.20
CA GLY A 452 16.26 -21.23 23.02
C GLY A 452 15.13 -22.25 23.02
N SER A 453 13.89 -21.75 23.01
CA SER A 453 12.68 -22.54 23.14
C SER A 453 11.72 -22.43 21.94
N ARG A 454 11.93 -21.48 21.03
CA ARG A 454 11.05 -21.19 19.89
C ARG A 454 11.83 -20.76 18.65
N ALA A 455 11.26 -21.00 17.47
CA ALA A 455 11.70 -20.48 16.18
C ALA A 455 10.51 -19.94 15.40
N LEU A 456 10.74 -19.06 14.44
CA LEU A 456 9.73 -18.63 13.49
C LEU A 456 9.38 -19.78 12.53
N HIS A 457 8.09 -20.06 12.38
CA HIS A 457 7.57 -21.02 11.41
C HIS A 457 6.62 -20.34 10.43
N LEU A 458 6.91 -20.45 9.14
CA LEU A 458 6.09 -20.04 8.02
C LEU A 458 5.68 -21.30 7.25
N THR A 459 4.40 -21.45 6.95
CA THR A 459 3.84 -22.63 6.28
C THR A 459 2.90 -22.23 5.15
N PHE A 460 2.27 -23.20 4.51
CA PHE A 460 1.35 -22.94 3.41
C PHE A 460 0.03 -22.38 3.94
N PRO A 461 -0.34 -21.13 3.63
CA PRO A 461 -1.62 -20.59 4.06
C PRO A 461 -2.76 -21.18 3.21
N ARG A 462 -3.96 -21.25 3.78
CA ARG A 462 -5.14 -21.82 3.09
C ARG A 462 -5.59 -21.00 1.89
N ASP A 463 -5.33 -19.70 1.89
CA ASP A 463 -5.68 -18.76 0.82
C ASP A 463 -4.58 -18.60 -0.25
N GLY A 464 -3.49 -19.35 -0.14
CA GLY A 464 -2.35 -19.24 -1.06
C GLY A 464 -1.58 -17.92 -0.97
N ALA A 465 -1.90 -17.05 -0.02
CA ALA A 465 -1.26 -15.74 0.14
C ALA A 465 0.16 -15.86 0.70
N ASP A 466 0.98 -14.87 0.42
CA ASP A 466 2.31 -14.76 1.02
C ASP A 466 2.22 -14.64 2.55
N GLN A 467 3.05 -15.38 3.26
CA GLN A 467 3.22 -15.19 4.69
C GLN A 467 4.39 -14.24 4.97
N VAL A 468 4.13 -13.18 5.70
CA VAL A 468 5.09 -12.10 5.92
C VAL A 468 5.31 -11.86 7.41
N VAL A 469 6.59 -11.84 7.82
CA VAL A 469 7.00 -11.39 9.14
C VAL A 469 8.01 -10.27 9.00
N GLU A 470 7.61 -9.07 9.40
CA GLU A 470 8.42 -7.85 9.30
C GLU A 470 9.03 -7.53 10.66
N ILE A 471 10.33 -7.19 10.66
CA ILE A 471 10.97 -6.54 11.79
C ILE A 471 10.57 -5.07 11.74
N GLY A 472 9.59 -4.68 12.56
CA GLY A 472 8.92 -3.38 12.52
C GLY A 472 9.77 -2.20 13.01
N THR A 473 11.07 -2.40 13.21
CA THR A 473 12.05 -1.38 13.59
C THR A 473 12.94 -1.02 12.40
N ASP A 474 13.17 0.28 12.21
CA ASP A 474 14.13 0.76 11.22
C ASP A 474 15.53 0.84 11.84
N PHE A 475 16.53 0.48 11.04
CA PHE A 475 17.95 0.57 11.39
C PHE A 475 18.68 1.40 10.35
N VAL A 476 19.77 2.05 10.75
CA VAL A 476 20.72 2.64 9.82
C VAL A 476 21.84 1.62 9.59
N ALA A 477 22.03 1.18 8.34
CA ALA A 477 23.08 0.25 7.99
C ALA A 477 24.44 0.96 7.93
N GLY A 478 25.51 0.30 8.37
CA GLY A 478 26.89 0.72 8.20
C GLY A 478 27.58 -0.04 7.06
N ALA A 479 28.80 0.35 6.72
CA ALA A 479 29.59 -0.31 5.66
C ALA A 479 29.93 -1.78 5.94
N THR A 480 29.90 -2.19 7.20
CA THR A 480 30.20 -3.56 7.63
C THR A 480 28.96 -4.29 8.15
N SER A 481 27.79 -3.67 8.08
CA SER A 481 26.56 -4.27 8.56
C SER A 481 26.16 -5.48 7.71
N ARG A 482 25.58 -6.49 8.37
CA ARG A 482 25.06 -7.69 7.72
C ARG A 482 23.92 -8.30 8.53
N VAL A 483 23.17 -9.17 7.90
CA VAL A 483 22.17 -10.03 8.54
C VAL A 483 22.71 -11.45 8.57
N ASP A 484 22.82 -12.02 9.75
CA ASP A 484 23.07 -13.45 9.95
C ASP A 484 21.75 -14.08 10.44
N TYR A 485 21.34 -15.23 9.90
CA TYR A 485 20.18 -15.97 10.35
C TYR A 485 20.32 -17.45 10.01
N TYR A 486 19.56 -18.30 10.70
CA TYR A 486 19.46 -19.72 10.37
C TYR A 486 18.10 -20.04 9.78
N ASN A 487 18.09 -20.89 8.78
CA ASN A 487 16.87 -21.44 8.23
C ASN A 487 16.93 -22.95 8.06
N CYS A 488 15.78 -23.60 8.08
CA CYS A 488 15.59 -24.95 7.61
C CYS A 488 14.21 -25.08 6.92
N PHE A 489 14.09 -26.06 6.02
CA PHE A 489 12.87 -26.34 5.28
C PHE A 489 12.36 -27.74 5.59
N ARG A 490 11.05 -27.91 5.47
CA ARG A 490 10.43 -29.21 5.53
C ARG A 490 9.25 -29.30 4.58
N TRP A 491 9.29 -30.25 3.62
CA TRP A 491 8.24 -30.50 2.65
C TRP A 491 7.85 -29.25 1.85
N VAL A 492 8.84 -28.51 1.40
CA VAL A 492 8.66 -27.27 0.63
C VAL A 492 8.91 -27.56 -0.85
N PHE A 493 7.98 -27.15 -1.72
CA PHE A 493 8.09 -27.37 -3.16
C PHE A 493 9.13 -26.44 -3.82
N ASP A 494 9.59 -26.84 -5.00
CA ASP A 494 10.51 -26.05 -5.83
C ASP A 494 9.92 -24.71 -6.27
N THR A 495 8.60 -24.63 -6.40
CA THR A 495 7.88 -23.39 -6.71
C THR A 495 7.70 -22.47 -5.50
N SER A 496 7.89 -22.98 -4.29
CA SER A 496 7.81 -22.19 -3.06
C SER A 496 9.13 -21.49 -2.78
N ARG A 497 9.07 -20.31 -2.15
CA ARG A 497 10.25 -19.48 -1.89
C ARG A 497 10.22 -18.82 -0.52
N LEU A 498 11.31 -18.98 0.24
CA LEU A 498 11.62 -18.11 1.38
C LEU A 498 12.49 -16.96 0.89
N SER A 499 12.10 -15.73 1.16
CA SER A 499 12.86 -14.52 0.85
C SER A 499 13.15 -13.73 2.11
N LEU A 500 14.38 -13.21 2.25
CA LEU A 500 14.69 -12.08 3.10
C LEU A 500 14.66 -10.83 2.22
N GLU A 501 13.81 -9.89 2.59
CA GLU A 501 13.61 -8.65 1.84
C GLU A 501 13.98 -7.43 2.67
N ILE A 502 14.45 -6.38 1.98
CA ILE A 502 14.84 -5.10 2.56
C ILE A 502 14.03 -3.96 1.96
N SER A 503 13.66 -3.02 2.81
CA SER A 503 13.08 -1.73 2.40
C SER A 503 13.98 -0.59 2.86
N THR A 504 14.18 0.41 2.01
CA THR A 504 14.90 1.66 2.35
C THR A 504 13.98 2.86 2.52
N ASP A 505 12.69 2.66 2.40
CA ASP A 505 11.68 3.72 2.43
C ASP A 505 10.60 3.51 3.51
N GLY A 506 10.91 2.67 4.51
CA GLY A 506 10.03 2.42 5.66
C GLY A 506 8.92 1.43 5.39
N GLY A 507 9.18 0.41 4.57
CA GLY A 507 8.28 -0.72 4.37
C GLY A 507 7.28 -0.55 3.21
N VAL A 508 7.48 0.43 2.32
CA VAL A 508 6.60 0.67 1.17
C VAL A 508 7.05 -0.13 -0.05
N VAL A 509 8.32 -0.05 -0.41
CA VAL A 509 8.92 -0.84 -1.50
C VAL A 509 9.94 -1.81 -0.91
N TRP A 510 9.89 -3.06 -1.37
CA TRP A 510 10.73 -4.14 -0.88
C TRP A 510 11.55 -4.74 -2.01
N ALA A 511 12.80 -5.07 -1.71
CA ALA A 511 13.69 -5.78 -2.61
C ALA A 511 14.22 -7.04 -1.93
N GLU A 512 14.21 -8.17 -2.62
CA GLU A 512 14.82 -9.38 -2.12
C GLU A 512 16.36 -9.23 -2.08
N ILE A 513 16.95 -9.59 -0.96
CA ILE A 513 18.42 -9.59 -0.75
C ILE A 513 18.98 -10.98 -0.48
N ASP A 514 18.15 -11.93 -0.10
CA ASP A 514 18.44 -13.37 -0.07
C ASP A 514 17.15 -14.14 -0.34
N GLY A 515 17.21 -15.19 -1.15
CA GLY A 515 16.03 -16.00 -1.48
C GLY A 515 16.41 -17.46 -1.75
N ARG A 516 15.55 -18.36 -1.28
CA ARG A 516 15.72 -19.81 -1.44
C ARG A 516 14.43 -20.43 -1.93
N ASN A 517 14.54 -21.15 -3.02
CA ASN A 517 13.45 -22.00 -3.48
C ASN A 517 13.43 -23.32 -2.67
N GLY A 518 12.28 -23.97 -2.69
CA GLY A 518 12.15 -25.30 -2.13
C GLY A 518 12.95 -26.36 -2.89
N GLN A 519 12.44 -27.52 -3.04
CA GLN A 519 13.03 -28.82 -3.36
C GLN A 519 14.18 -28.92 -4.37
N TYR A 520 14.19 -28.13 -5.44
CA TYR A 520 15.17 -28.29 -6.53
C TYR A 520 16.34 -27.33 -6.51
N ALA A 521 16.43 -26.48 -5.52
CA ALA A 521 17.72 -25.91 -5.20
C ALA A 521 18.62 -27.10 -4.81
N VAL A 522 19.40 -27.56 -5.76
CA VAL A 522 20.16 -28.81 -5.82
C VAL A 522 21.08 -29.05 -4.64
N GLU A 523 21.11 -28.17 -3.67
CA GLU A 523 22.13 -28.15 -2.66
C GLU A 523 21.52 -27.86 -1.28
N GLU A 524 21.68 -28.81 -0.40
CA GLU A 524 21.87 -28.67 1.03
C GLU A 524 20.74 -28.04 1.90
N ASP A 525 19.80 -27.29 1.37
CA ASP A 525 18.88 -26.49 2.16
C ASP A 525 17.42 -26.96 2.15
N ASN A 526 17.11 -27.93 1.30
CA ASN A 526 15.77 -28.42 1.15
C ASN A 526 15.65 -29.90 1.51
N MET A 527 14.59 -30.21 2.24
CA MET A 527 14.34 -31.54 2.74
C MET A 527 12.93 -32.01 2.38
N TYR A 528 12.75 -32.32 1.09
CA TYR A 528 11.53 -32.96 0.61
C TYR A 528 11.31 -34.35 1.22
N ASP A 529 12.40 -35.06 1.53
CA ASP A 529 12.36 -36.35 2.18
C ASP A 529 12.60 -36.19 3.67
N SER A 530 11.65 -36.68 4.47
CA SER A 530 11.77 -36.67 5.94
C SER A 530 13.02 -37.43 6.43
N SER A 531 13.59 -38.33 5.62
CA SER A 531 14.86 -39.01 5.90
C SER A 531 16.07 -38.09 5.78
N LEU A 532 15.92 -36.91 5.16
CA LEU A 532 17.00 -35.94 4.94
C LEU A 532 17.02 -34.81 5.96
N TRP A 533 16.06 -34.78 6.90
CA TRP A 533 16.08 -33.77 7.97
C TRP A 533 17.32 -33.92 8.88
N ASP A 534 17.80 -35.16 9.06
CA ASP A 534 19.09 -35.44 9.68
C ASP A 534 20.00 -36.19 8.72
N LYS A 535 20.93 -35.50 8.04
CA LYS A 535 21.96 -36.13 7.20
C LYS A 535 23.13 -36.73 8.01
N THR A 536 23.12 -36.62 9.33
CA THR A 536 24.25 -37.11 10.15
C THR A 536 24.28 -38.62 10.31
N GLY A 537 23.26 -39.36 9.85
CA GLY A 537 23.19 -40.80 9.88
C GLY A 537 23.01 -41.39 11.27
N THR A 538 22.64 -40.59 12.24
CA THR A 538 22.42 -41.03 13.63
C THR A 538 20.97 -41.39 13.93
N GLY A 539 20.11 -41.39 12.91
CA GLY A 539 18.71 -41.85 13.00
C GLY A 539 17.75 -40.89 13.72
N GLY A 540 18.17 -39.65 13.90
CA GLY A 540 17.32 -38.58 14.45
C GLY A 540 16.70 -37.75 13.33
N ASN A 541 15.39 -37.48 13.41
CA ASN A 541 14.67 -36.56 12.51
C ASN A 541 14.79 -35.11 13.02
N ALA A 542 15.99 -34.63 13.33
CA ALA A 542 16.22 -33.27 13.85
C ALA A 542 16.34 -32.24 12.71
N PRO A 543 15.93 -30.98 12.92
CA PRO A 543 16.07 -29.94 11.90
C PRO A 543 17.54 -29.69 11.51
N LEU A 544 17.81 -29.60 10.22
CA LEU A 544 19.14 -29.25 9.70
C LEU A 544 19.21 -27.73 9.48
N TRP A 545 19.63 -27.00 10.48
CA TRP A 545 19.75 -25.56 10.44
C TRP A 545 20.97 -25.11 9.61
N LYS A 546 20.76 -24.22 8.66
CA LYS A 546 21.77 -23.62 7.79
C LYS A 546 21.95 -22.15 8.10
N LEU A 547 23.20 -21.72 8.33
CA LEU A 547 23.54 -20.31 8.50
C LEU A 547 23.49 -19.59 7.15
N ARG A 548 22.86 -18.42 7.14
CA ARG A 548 22.89 -17.41 6.10
C ARG A 548 23.58 -16.16 6.62
N SER A 549 24.37 -15.51 5.76
CA SER A 549 25.02 -14.25 6.08
C SER A 549 24.93 -13.33 4.87
N VAL A 550 24.19 -12.23 5.01
CA VAL A 550 23.85 -11.32 3.93
C VAL A 550 24.39 -9.93 4.22
N SER A 551 25.26 -9.42 3.37
CA SER A 551 25.87 -8.10 3.53
C SER A 551 24.85 -6.98 3.30
N LEU A 552 24.84 -5.99 4.18
CA LEU A 552 24.07 -4.75 4.04
C LEU A 552 24.94 -3.56 3.58
N ALA A 553 26.17 -3.79 3.16
CA ALA A 553 27.11 -2.73 2.76
C ALA A 553 26.58 -1.82 1.65
N ALA A 554 25.80 -2.37 0.71
CA ALA A 554 25.14 -1.59 -0.35
C ALA A 554 24.10 -0.56 0.15
N TYR A 555 23.70 -0.68 1.40
CA TYR A 555 22.70 0.17 2.06
C TYR A 555 23.32 1.08 3.12
N ALA A 556 24.66 1.19 3.16
CA ALA A 556 25.36 2.00 4.15
C ALA A 556 24.85 3.46 4.17
N GLY A 557 24.52 3.97 5.35
CA GLY A 557 23.97 5.31 5.58
C GLY A 557 22.46 5.43 5.31
N LYS A 558 21.80 4.38 4.85
CA LYS A 558 20.35 4.36 4.62
C LYS A 558 19.62 3.79 5.83
N ALA A 559 18.41 4.30 6.08
CA ALA A 559 17.45 3.63 6.94
C ALA A 559 16.97 2.36 6.23
N VAL A 560 17.00 1.22 6.90
CA VAL A 560 16.60 -0.08 6.37
C VAL A 560 15.62 -0.76 7.31
N ARG A 561 14.66 -1.49 6.73
CA ARG A 561 13.72 -2.37 7.40
C ARG A 561 13.78 -3.73 6.73
N LEU A 562 13.58 -4.80 7.46
CA LEU A 562 13.72 -6.18 6.98
C LEU A 562 12.44 -6.96 7.20
N ARG A 563 12.16 -7.92 6.30
CA ARG A 563 11.08 -8.89 6.47
C ARG A 563 11.43 -10.25 5.89
N TYR A 564 10.86 -11.28 6.46
CA TYR A 564 10.82 -12.62 5.88
C TYR A 564 9.50 -12.82 5.15
N VAL A 565 9.56 -13.36 3.94
CA VAL A 565 8.38 -13.67 3.12
C VAL A 565 8.48 -15.12 2.66
N PHE A 566 7.47 -15.91 2.98
CA PHE A 566 7.30 -17.23 2.41
C PHE A 566 6.19 -17.18 1.37
N ARG A 567 6.56 -17.51 0.13
CA ARG A 567 5.67 -17.60 -1.02
C ARG A 567 5.39 -19.06 -1.31
N PRO A 568 4.15 -19.52 -1.17
CA PRO A 568 3.81 -20.94 -1.30
C PRO A 568 4.01 -21.51 -2.71
N GLY A 569 4.00 -20.67 -3.74
CA GLY A 569 4.12 -21.09 -5.14
C GLY A 569 2.80 -21.57 -5.74
N ALA A 570 2.81 -21.90 -7.03
CA ALA A 570 1.64 -22.39 -7.74
C ALA A 570 1.39 -23.89 -7.46
N ASN A 571 0.13 -24.30 -7.47
CA ASN A 571 -0.31 -25.70 -7.34
C ASN A 571 0.04 -26.38 -6.01
N VAL A 572 0.09 -25.61 -4.92
CA VAL A 572 0.34 -26.16 -3.58
C VAL A 572 -0.98 -26.27 -2.83
N PHE A 573 -1.40 -27.49 -2.54
CA PHE A 573 -2.66 -27.82 -1.88
C PHE A 573 -2.50 -28.23 -0.40
N TYR A 574 -1.39 -27.86 0.23
CA TYR A 574 -1.24 -28.08 1.67
C TYR A 574 -1.92 -26.97 2.45
N GLY A 575 -2.73 -27.35 3.42
CA GLY A 575 -3.27 -26.42 4.40
C GLY A 575 -2.20 -25.97 5.40
N GLU A 576 -2.57 -25.02 6.27
CA GLU A 576 -1.75 -24.63 7.42
C GLU A 576 -1.46 -25.88 8.26
N ASP A 577 -0.19 -26.30 8.29
CA ASP A 577 0.24 -27.48 9.04
C ASP A 577 1.58 -27.21 9.73
N GLN A 578 1.69 -27.68 10.95
CA GLN A 578 2.94 -27.65 11.73
C GLN A 578 4.08 -28.51 11.15
N MET A 579 3.76 -29.39 10.20
CA MET A 579 4.71 -30.32 9.59
C MET A 579 5.41 -29.74 8.35
N TYR A 580 4.86 -28.71 7.72
CA TYR A 580 5.30 -28.21 6.42
C TYR A 580 5.78 -26.77 6.52
N GLY A 581 6.63 -26.35 5.58
CA GLY A 581 7.05 -24.96 5.45
C GLY A 581 8.53 -24.73 5.78
N CYS A 582 8.84 -23.50 6.13
CA CYS A 582 10.18 -23.09 6.47
C CYS A 582 10.24 -22.53 7.89
N PHE A 583 11.42 -22.66 8.46
CA PHE A 583 11.71 -22.19 9.82
C PHE A 583 12.89 -21.22 9.76
N VAL A 584 12.83 -20.15 10.56
CA VAL A 584 13.88 -19.16 10.72
C VAL A 584 14.17 -18.96 12.19
N ASP A 585 15.45 -18.87 12.54
CA ASP A 585 15.89 -18.67 13.91
C ASP A 585 17.18 -17.87 14.02
N ASP A 586 17.48 -17.37 15.22
CA ASP A 586 18.70 -16.65 15.56
C ASP A 586 19.04 -15.53 14.58
N VAL A 587 18.07 -14.70 14.24
CA VAL A 587 18.28 -13.54 13.38
C VAL A 587 19.12 -12.51 14.10
N ARG A 588 20.26 -12.13 13.52
CA ARG A 588 21.19 -11.14 14.07
C ARG A 588 21.55 -10.12 13.02
N LEU A 589 21.15 -8.87 13.25
CA LEU A 589 21.64 -7.74 12.46
C LEU A 589 22.89 -7.21 13.13
N VAL A 590 24.04 -7.38 12.46
CA VAL A 590 25.35 -7.07 13.02
C VAL A 590 25.72 -5.64 12.68
N GLY A 591 26.15 -4.87 13.69
CA GLY A 591 26.70 -3.53 13.52
C GLY A 591 25.74 -2.50 12.95
N VAL A 592 24.44 -2.62 13.26
CA VAL A 592 23.40 -1.66 12.83
C VAL A 592 23.13 -0.61 13.89
N GLN A 593 22.55 0.51 13.50
CA GLN A 593 22.16 1.59 14.40
C GLN A 593 20.65 1.70 14.42
N ARG A 594 20.02 1.51 15.59
CA ARG A 594 18.56 1.59 15.71
C ARG A 594 18.09 3.03 15.50
N LEU A 595 17.08 3.20 14.65
CA LEU A 595 16.37 4.45 14.42
C LEU A 595 15.15 4.51 15.34
N THR A 596 15.05 5.58 16.15
CA THR A 596 13.93 5.74 17.10
C THR A 596 13.27 7.09 16.86
N ALA A 597 11.97 7.08 16.56
CA ALA A 597 11.18 8.30 16.37
C ALA A 597 11.22 9.19 17.62
N LYS A 598 11.33 10.49 17.41
CA LYS A 598 11.33 11.51 18.44
C LYS A 598 10.07 12.36 18.34
N GLY A 599 9.19 12.25 19.32
CA GLY A 599 7.95 13.01 19.36
C GLY A 599 6.96 12.64 18.24
N ASN A 600 6.12 13.58 17.85
CA ASN A 600 5.09 13.37 16.85
C ASN A 600 5.62 13.52 15.42
N GLU A 601 4.99 12.86 14.46
CA GLU A 601 5.16 13.21 13.05
C GLU A 601 4.52 14.57 12.77
N ILE A 602 5.23 15.40 12.00
CA ILE A 602 4.77 16.73 11.62
C ILE A 602 4.11 16.63 10.25
N THR A 603 2.87 17.10 10.14
CA THR A 603 2.10 17.07 8.89
C THR A 603 2.10 18.44 8.21
N ALA A 604 2.10 18.45 6.88
CA ALA A 604 1.96 19.63 6.06
C ALA A 604 1.15 19.32 4.79
N THR A 605 0.41 20.31 4.29
CA THR A 605 -0.26 20.23 2.97
C THR A 605 0.54 20.92 1.87
N ALA A 606 1.49 21.76 2.25
CA ALA A 606 2.40 22.51 1.38
C ALA A 606 3.76 22.70 2.06
N SER A 607 4.80 22.91 1.26
CA SER A 607 6.15 23.28 1.73
C SER A 607 6.13 24.67 2.37
N PRO A 608 6.90 24.91 3.45
CA PRO A 608 7.82 23.98 4.14
C PRO A 608 7.19 23.27 5.33
N PHE A 609 7.88 22.28 5.90
CA PHE A 609 7.61 21.84 7.27
C PHE A 609 8.16 22.86 8.27
N THR A 610 7.42 23.10 9.35
CA THR A 610 7.92 23.87 10.49
C THR A 610 8.25 22.90 11.63
N LEU A 611 9.54 22.74 11.93
CA LEU A 611 10.02 21.91 13.03
C LEU A 611 10.32 22.79 14.25
N SER A 612 9.64 22.52 15.35
CA SER A 612 9.81 23.18 16.64
C SER A 612 9.46 22.21 17.77
N GLU A 613 9.77 22.55 19.02
CA GLU A 613 9.32 21.76 20.18
C GLU A 613 7.80 21.64 20.22
N ALA A 614 7.07 22.68 19.82
CA ALA A 614 5.60 22.67 19.80
C ALA A 614 5.04 21.71 18.74
N THR A 615 5.57 21.72 17.50
CA THR A 615 5.11 20.84 16.42
C THR A 615 5.57 19.39 16.65
N LEU A 616 6.75 19.20 17.23
CA LEU A 616 7.30 17.90 17.58
C LEU A 616 6.62 17.28 18.82
N GLY A 617 6.03 18.09 19.69
CA GLY A 617 5.50 17.65 20.99
C GLY A 617 6.58 17.12 21.94
N SER A 618 7.84 17.53 21.77
CA SER A 618 8.99 17.05 22.52
C SER A 618 10.08 18.09 22.63
N VAL A 619 10.77 18.12 23.77
CA VAL A 619 11.88 19.05 24.06
C VAL A 619 13.10 18.74 23.19
N MET A 620 13.73 19.77 22.65
CA MET A 620 14.99 19.74 21.93
C MET A 620 16.08 20.41 22.77
N ASN A 621 17.17 19.72 23.06
CA ASN A 621 18.30 20.32 23.78
C ASN A 621 19.41 20.71 22.80
N VAL A 622 20.13 21.77 23.12
CA VAL A 622 21.32 22.19 22.35
C VAL A 622 22.32 21.04 22.31
N ASN A 623 22.87 20.76 21.12
CA ASN A 623 23.72 19.63 20.75
C ASN A 623 23.00 18.29 20.59
N ASP A 624 21.68 18.19 20.77
CA ASP A 624 20.95 16.99 20.35
C ASP A 624 21.12 16.77 18.83
N LYS A 625 21.36 15.54 18.46
CA LYS A 625 21.51 15.12 17.05
C LYS A 625 20.30 14.35 16.62
N TYR A 626 19.68 14.78 15.56
CA TYR A 626 18.53 14.11 14.95
C TYR A 626 18.79 13.79 13.48
N VAL A 627 18.02 12.89 12.96
CA VAL A 627 17.85 12.66 11.53
C VAL A 627 16.40 12.94 11.16
N LEU A 628 16.21 13.54 10.00
CA LEU A 628 14.91 13.88 9.43
C LEU A 628 14.68 13.03 8.18
N ARG A 629 13.45 12.58 8.00
CA ARG A 629 12.98 12.00 6.73
C ARG A 629 11.55 12.45 6.47
N ALA A 630 11.21 12.65 5.21
CA ALA A 630 9.88 13.10 4.82
C ALA A 630 9.24 12.09 3.85
N ALA A 631 7.92 12.05 3.84
CA ALA A 631 7.18 11.24 2.89
C ALA A 631 5.92 11.96 2.41
N PRO A 632 5.55 11.81 1.13
CA PRO A 632 4.25 12.23 0.64
C PRO A 632 3.17 11.28 1.14
N VAL A 633 1.93 11.77 1.20
CA VAL A 633 0.73 10.99 1.55
C VAL A 633 -0.21 11.00 0.36
N SER A 634 -0.71 9.83 -0.03
CA SER A 634 -1.75 9.66 -1.04
C SER A 634 -2.97 8.99 -0.41
N GLY A 635 -4.14 9.62 -0.48
CA GLY A 635 -5.30 9.18 0.27
C GLY A 635 -5.01 9.20 1.76
N VAL A 636 -5.12 8.04 2.41
CA VAL A 636 -4.80 7.83 3.84
C VAL A 636 -3.42 7.18 4.05
N ARG A 637 -2.70 6.89 2.97
CA ARG A 637 -1.45 6.13 2.98
C ARG A 637 -0.23 7.02 2.83
N ARG A 638 0.78 6.78 3.66
CA ARG A 638 2.14 7.30 3.48
C ARG A 638 2.80 6.56 2.31
N LEU A 639 3.40 7.29 1.39
CA LEU A 639 4.33 6.79 0.40
C LEU A 639 5.75 6.68 1.01
N GLY A 640 6.73 6.23 0.23
CA GLY A 640 8.07 5.97 0.73
C GLY A 640 8.76 7.16 1.41
N TRP A 641 9.49 6.92 2.49
CA TRP A 641 10.35 7.90 3.14
C TRP A 641 11.52 8.31 2.26
N THR A 642 11.94 9.57 2.35
CA THR A 642 13.20 10.07 1.78
C THR A 642 14.42 9.47 2.50
N ASN A 643 15.60 9.70 1.92
CA ASN A 643 16.86 9.50 2.63
C ASN A 643 16.92 10.39 3.90
N LEU A 644 17.80 10.00 4.82
CA LEU A 644 17.98 10.71 6.09
C LEU A 644 18.74 12.03 5.88
N VAL A 645 18.26 13.10 6.52
CA VAL A 645 18.93 14.41 6.62
C VAL A 645 19.35 14.61 8.05
N SER A 646 20.65 14.75 8.32
CA SER A 646 21.18 14.94 9.67
C SER A 646 21.09 16.39 10.08
N VAL A 647 20.65 16.63 11.33
CA VAL A 647 20.58 17.96 11.93
C VAL A 647 21.13 17.95 13.36
N THR A 648 21.68 19.07 13.81
CA THR A 648 22.13 19.25 15.20
C THR A 648 21.44 20.48 15.77
N VAL A 649 20.83 20.34 16.95
CA VAL A 649 20.19 21.47 17.63
C VAL A 649 21.26 22.47 18.07
N SER A 650 21.09 23.70 17.69
CA SER A 650 22.06 24.76 17.91
C SER A 650 21.52 25.86 18.87
N SER A 651 22.43 26.56 19.47
CA SER A 651 22.14 27.75 20.29
C SER A 651 21.95 29.03 19.46
N LEU A 652 21.76 28.93 18.15
CA LEU A 652 21.53 30.10 17.30
C LEU A 652 20.35 30.92 17.83
N THR A 653 20.52 32.20 17.85
CA THR A 653 19.54 33.20 18.33
C THR A 653 19.49 34.38 17.38
N GLY A 654 18.48 35.21 17.54
CA GLY A 654 18.36 36.44 16.78
C GLY A 654 18.33 36.24 15.26
N TYR A 655 19.08 37.08 14.55
CA TYR A 655 19.16 37.00 13.07
C TYR A 655 19.60 35.62 12.54
N ASP A 656 20.60 34.99 13.19
CA ASP A 656 21.13 33.69 12.71
C ASP A 656 20.11 32.57 12.85
N ALA A 657 19.26 32.61 13.87
CA ALA A 657 18.14 31.69 14.01
C ALA A 657 17.04 31.95 12.98
N TRP A 658 16.75 33.23 12.72
CA TRP A 658 15.72 33.65 11.78
C TRP A 658 16.10 33.26 10.34
N VAL A 659 17.32 33.57 9.89
CA VAL A 659 17.77 33.27 8.53
C VAL A 659 17.89 31.76 8.27
N ALA A 660 18.23 30.98 9.30
CA ALA A 660 18.25 29.52 9.19
C ALA A 660 16.86 28.94 8.87
N GLY A 661 15.78 29.63 9.25
CA GLY A 661 14.41 29.27 8.91
C GLY A 661 14.08 29.38 7.42
N TYR A 662 14.88 30.14 6.65
CA TYR A 662 14.69 30.33 5.21
C TYR A 662 15.72 29.62 4.33
N TYR A 663 16.50 28.71 4.91
CA TYR A 663 17.48 27.93 4.16
C TYR A 663 16.79 27.00 3.12
N PRO A 664 17.34 26.83 1.89
CA PRO A 664 18.59 27.37 1.36
C PRO A 664 18.44 28.75 0.69
N GLY A 665 17.24 29.32 0.65
CA GLY A 665 16.93 30.51 -0.14
C GLY A 665 17.60 31.78 0.33
N ALA A 666 17.66 32.02 1.66
CA ALA A 666 18.30 33.20 2.24
C ALA A 666 19.79 32.98 2.47
N SER A 667 20.58 32.97 1.41
CA SER A 667 22.02 32.68 1.43
C SER A 667 22.92 33.89 1.33
N GLY A 668 22.40 35.06 1.01
CA GLY A 668 23.15 36.32 0.80
C GLY A 668 23.72 36.96 2.07
N GLY A 669 23.43 36.38 3.25
CA GLY A 669 23.85 36.91 4.54
C GLY A 669 23.08 38.20 4.96
N ALA A 670 23.50 38.84 6.05
CA ALA A 670 22.78 39.98 6.62
C ALA A 670 22.65 41.21 5.69
N ALA A 671 23.63 41.43 4.83
CA ALA A 671 23.64 42.50 3.83
C ALA A 671 23.07 42.05 2.45
N GLY A 672 22.76 40.77 2.30
CA GLY A 672 22.16 40.23 1.06
C GLY A 672 20.72 40.69 0.89
N ASP A 673 20.25 40.62 -0.36
CA ASP A 673 18.89 40.88 -0.79
C ASP A 673 18.55 39.67 -1.70
N ASP A 674 18.02 38.60 -1.09
CA ASP A 674 17.90 37.30 -1.76
C ASP A 674 16.71 37.24 -2.72
N ASP A 675 15.66 38.03 -2.52
CA ASP A 675 14.48 38.15 -3.39
C ASP A 675 14.48 39.38 -4.32
N ARG A 676 15.52 40.27 -4.16
CA ARG A 676 15.77 41.45 -5.00
C ARG A 676 14.67 42.51 -4.89
N ASP A 677 14.12 42.67 -3.71
CA ASP A 677 13.11 43.69 -3.42
C ASP A 677 13.71 45.01 -2.89
N GLN A 678 15.03 45.12 -2.84
CA GLN A 678 15.84 46.27 -2.37
C GLN A 678 15.89 46.40 -0.86
N LEU A 679 15.45 45.41 -0.11
CA LEU A 679 15.68 45.31 1.32
C LEU A 679 16.79 44.28 1.59
N SER A 680 17.65 44.56 2.55
CA SER A 680 18.59 43.52 2.96
C SER A 680 17.93 42.56 3.95
N ASN A 681 18.35 41.31 3.96
CA ASN A 681 17.85 40.31 4.90
C ASN A 681 17.86 40.74 6.36
N LEU A 682 18.80 41.60 6.76
CA LEU A 682 18.84 42.15 8.11
C LEU A 682 17.74 43.17 8.37
N VAL A 683 17.39 43.98 7.36
CA VAL A 683 16.24 44.88 7.44
C VAL A 683 14.94 44.11 7.52
N GLU A 684 14.81 43.11 6.71
CA GLU A 684 13.65 42.23 6.72
C GLU A 684 13.47 41.49 8.04
N TYR A 685 14.58 40.99 8.62
CA TYR A 685 14.56 40.43 9.97
C TYR A 685 14.02 41.44 10.99
N ALA A 686 14.48 42.69 10.94
CA ALA A 686 14.08 43.71 11.88
C ALA A 686 12.59 44.05 11.79
N PHE A 687 12.01 44.02 10.60
CA PHE A 687 10.60 44.36 10.34
C PHE A 687 9.67 43.16 10.19
N GLY A 688 10.21 41.92 10.18
CA GLY A 688 9.45 40.69 10.13
C GLY A 688 8.91 40.38 8.73
N THR A 689 9.53 40.88 7.68
CA THR A 689 9.22 40.53 6.29
C THR A 689 9.91 39.24 5.86
N ASN A 690 9.63 38.74 4.64
CA ASN A 690 10.12 37.46 4.17
C ASN A 690 11.25 37.65 3.16
N PRO A 691 12.50 37.20 3.44
CA PRO A 691 13.68 37.44 2.60
C PRO A 691 13.65 36.64 1.26
N LEU A 692 12.58 35.92 0.98
CA LEU A 692 12.36 35.17 -0.27
C LEU A 692 11.10 35.60 -1.01
N SER A 693 10.54 36.78 -0.67
CA SER A 693 9.29 37.26 -1.26
C SER A 693 9.38 38.75 -1.59
N GLY A 694 9.67 39.07 -2.85
CA GLY A 694 9.74 40.42 -3.36
C GLY A 694 8.45 41.26 -3.27
N LEU A 695 7.47 40.81 -2.48
CA LEU A 695 6.26 41.54 -2.13
C LEU A 695 6.47 42.49 -0.94
N SER A 696 7.59 42.39 -0.23
CA SER A 696 7.90 43.12 0.98
C SER A 696 8.76 44.40 0.76
N GLY A 697 8.92 44.82 -0.46
CA GLY A 697 9.79 45.93 -0.85
C GLY A 697 9.63 47.27 -0.10
N PRO A 698 10.46 48.31 -0.40
CA PRO A 698 10.57 49.53 0.38
C PRO A 698 9.26 50.26 0.67
N GLY A 699 8.21 50.07 -0.14
CA GLY A 699 6.89 50.64 0.10
C GLY A 699 6.16 50.10 1.33
N GLN A 700 6.60 48.94 1.85
CA GLN A 700 6.08 48.30 3.09
C GLN A 700 6.85 48.74 4.35
N MET A 701 7.98 49.43 4.17
CA MET A 701 8.83 49.91 5.27
C MET A 701 8.28 51.19 5.89
N PRO A 702 8.75 51.52 7.11
CA PRO A 702 8.36 52.77 7.75
C PRO A 702 8.58 54.00 6.86
N GLN A 703 7.54 54.78 6.64
CA GLN A 703 7.59 55.98 5.82
C GLN A 703 7.69 57.21 6.69
N ALA A 704 8.47 58.18 6.23
CA ALA A 704 8.51 59.49 6.85
C ALA A 704 7.26 60.30 6.47
N VAL A 705 6.59 60.85 7.49
CA VAL A 705 5.41 61.70 7.30
C VAL A 705 5.80 63.15 7.58
N VAL A 706 5.54 64.00 6.58
CA VAL A 706 5.85 65.43 6.70
C VAL A 706 4.65 66.17 7.30
N GLY A 707 4.88 66.78 8.48
CA GLY A 707 3.92 67.62 9.13
C GLY A 707 4.34 69.11 8.99
N PRO A 708 3.52 70.04 9.51
CA PRO A 708 3.79 71.48 9.38
C PRO A 708 5.10 72.00 10.09
N LEU A 709 5.54 71.30 11.13
CA LEU A 709 6.68 71.67 11.96
C LEU A 709 7.82 70.65 11.91
N ALA A 710 7.53 69.39 11.59
CA ALA A 710 8.50 68.33 11.62
C ALA A 710 8.16 67.22 10.63
N MET A 711 9.20 66.55 10.15
CA MET A 711 9.08 65.21 9.50
C MET A 711 9.24 64.15 10.58
N THR A 712 8.30 63.21 10.64
CA THR A 712 8.27 62.14 11.64
C THR A 712 8.28 60.75 11.00
N MET A 713 8.88 59.80 11.69
CA MET A 713 8.86 58.38 11.30
C MET A 713 8.55 57.54 12.53
N ASN A 714 7.44 56.77 12.45
CA ASN A 714 6.96 55.91 13.53
C ASN A 714 6.91 54.47 13.07
N PHE A 715 7.38 53.53 13.91
CA PHE A 715 7.31 52.09 13.61
C PHE A 715 7.50 51.26 14.88
N SER A 716 7.22 49.96 14.73
CA SER A 716 7.58 48.94 15.70
C SER A 716 8.42 47.85 15.01
N LEU A 717 9.33 47.23 15.74
CA LEU A 717 10.05 46.06 15.25
C LEU A 717 9.19 44.82 15.40
N ALA A 718 9.52 43.78 14.65
CA ALA A 718 8.88 42.49 14.82
C ALA A 718 9.10 41.94 16.25
N PRO A 719 8.11 41.27 16.86
CA PRO A 719 8.15 40.91 18.29
C PRO A 719 9.33 40.03 18.73
N SER A 720 9.92 39.25 17.82
CA SER A 720 10.99 38.27 18.08
C SER A 720 12.40 38.84 17.80
N VAL A 721 12.52 40.09 17.41
CA VAL A 721 13.80 40.69 17.00
C VAL A 721 14.71 40.94 18.18
N THR A 722 15.92 40.36 18.12
CA THR A 722 16.97 40.51 19.12
C THR A 722 18.34 40.67 18.45
N GLY A 723 19.32 41.25 19.13
CA GLY A 723 20.72 41.33 18.63
C GLY A 723 20.90 42.28 17.45
N VAL A 724 20.02 43.26 17.26
CA VAL A 724 20.18 44.32 16.27
C VAL A 724 20.02 45.71 16.92
N THR A 725 20.69 46.66 16.35
CA THR A 725 20.52 48.09 16.68
C THR A 725 19.84 48.78 15.50
N VAL A 726 18.71 49.42 15.78
CA VAL A 726 17.98 50.20 14.78
C VAL A 726 18.11 51.68 15.09
N LYS A 727 18.51 52.45 14.11
CA LYS A 727 18.62 53.91 14.17
C LYS A 727 17.87 54.53 13.01
N VAL A 728 17.31 55.69 13.24
CA VAL A 728 16.82 56.56 12.18
C VAL A 728 17.81 57.71 12.01
N GLN A 729 18.16 58.01 10.79
CA GLN A 729 19.09 59.07 10.43
C GLN A 729 18.39 60.11 9.55
N SER A 730 18.78 61.37 9.68
CA SER A 730 18.35 62.43 8.79
C SER A 730 19.51 63.04 8.01
N SER A 731 19.20 63.56 6.83
CA SER A 731 20.18 64.26 5.96
C SER A 731 19.50 65.34 5.19
N SER A 732 20.27 66.42 4.91
CA SER A 732 19.89 67.54 4.03
C SER A 732 20.55 67.42 2.64
N ASN A 733 21.52 66.51 2.45
CA ASN A 733 22.30 66.38 1.21
C ASN A 733 22.50 64.98 0.70
N LEU A 734 21.91 63.97 1.36
CA LEU A 734 22.06 62.54 1.07
C LEU A 734 23.49 61.98 1.21
N GLN A 735 24.46 62.80 1.61
CA GLN A 735 25.86 62.41 1.78
C GLN A 735 26.23 62.27 3.28
N THR A 736 25.83 63.21 4.09
CA THR A 736 26.03 63.19 5.53
C THR A 736 24.72 62.86 6.25
N TRP A 737 24.81 61.89 7.16
CA TRP A 737 23.66 61.40 7.88
C TRP A 737 23.87 61.53 9.38
N THR A 738 22.88 62.10 10.07
CA THR A 738 22.92 62.33 11.52
C THR A 738 21.91 61.43 12.21
N ASP A 739 22.34 60.66 13.24
CA ASP A 739 21.45 59.81 14.05
C ASP A 739 20.43 60.72 14.79
N LEU A 740 19.17 60.37 14.69
CA LEU A 740 18.06 60.95 15.43
C LEU A 740 17.86 60.24 16.77
N VAL A 741 17.37 61.02 17.77
CA VAL A 741 17.01 60.46 19.07
C VAL A 741 15.58 59.91 19.03
N ASN A 742 15.39 58.70 19.54
CA ASN A 742 14.06 58.12 19.69
C ASN A 742 13.26 58.89 20.76
N GLY A 743 12.12 59.43 20.38
CA GLY A 743 11.21 60.15 21.24
C GLY A 743 10.20 59.35 22.02
N SER A 744 10.25 58.00 21.88
CA SER A 744 9.31 57.05 22.54
C SER A 744 10.04 55.91 23.23
N VAL A 745 9.29 55.04 23.93
CA VAL A 745 9.82 53.83 24.60
C VAL A 745 9.51 52.58 23.76
N ALA A 746 10.51 51.68 23.62
CA ALA A 746 10.30 50.41 22.94
C ALA A 746 9.06 49.67 23.49
N PRO A 747 8.28 48.95 22.67
CA PRO A 747 8.60 48.55 21.32
C PRO A 747 8.21 49.54 20.21
N VAL A 748 7.66 50.69 20.54
CA VAL A 748 7.31 51.73 19.56
C VAL A 748 8.46 52.70 19.42
N TYR A 749 8.83 52.99 18.21
CA TYR A 749 9.89 53.95 17.86
C TYR A 749 9.27 55.15 17.18
N SER A 750 9.64 56.35 17.65
CA SER A 750 9.18 57.63 17.10
C SER A 750 10.36 58.58 16.95
N TYR A 751 10.64 58.99 15.74
CA TYR A 751 11.73 59.89 15.40
C TYR A 751 11.17 61.12 14.71
N SER A 752 11.76 62.29 15.01
CA SER A 752 11.32 63.56 14.48
C SER A 752 12.50 64.41 14.13
N VAL A 753 12.40 65.16 13.05
CA VAL A 753 13.35 66.24 12.67
C VAL A 753 12.57 67.49 12.24
N PRO A 754 12.94 68.72 12.72
CA PRO A 754 12.28 69.93 12.30
C PRO A 754 12.42 70.17 10.79
N VAL A 755 11.36 70.61 10.13
CA VAL A 755 11.40 71.00 8.69
C VAL A 755 11.65 72.49 8.45
N SER A 756 11.67 73.31 9.51
CA SER A 756 11.96 74.75 9.39
C SER A 756 13.44 74.99 9.10
N GLY A 757 13.74 75.76 8.04
CA GLY A 757 15.11 76.14 7.65
C GLY A 757 15.80 75.23 6.65
N TRP A 758 15.11 74.19 6.11
CA TRP A 758 15.67 73.31 5.13
C TRP A 758 14.89 73.31 3.81
N GLU A 759 15.57 73.39 2.66
CA GLU A 759 14.95 73.27 1.37
C GLU A 759 14.62 71.81 1.07
N ARG A 760 15.40 70.86 1.61
CA ARG A 760 15.24 69.36 1.43
C ARG A 760 15.65 68.65 2.69
N GLN A 761 14.90 67.65 3.09
CA GLN A 761 15.17 66.76 4.20
C GLN A 761 14.83 65.35 3.87
N TRP A 762 15.66 64.41 4.27
CA TRP A 762 15.45 62.97 4.09
C TRP A 762 15.61 62.26 5.42
N MET A 763 14.90 61.14 5.59
CA MET A 763 15.05 60.18 6.67
C MET A 763 15.29 58.79 6.16
N ARG A 764 16.11 58.01 6.85
CA ARG A 764 16.29 56.56 6.57
C ARG A 764 16.37 55.76 7.86
N VAL A 765 15.97 54.48 7.75
CA VAL A 765 16.23 53.51 8.81
C VAL A 765 17.58 52.84 8.53
N LYS A 766 18.39 52.68 9.58
CA LYS A 766 19.65 51.92 9.53
C LYS A 766 19.58 50.81 10.55
N VAL A 767 19.68 49.57 10.08
CA VAL A 767 19.74 48.36 10.92
C VAL A 767 21.17 47.84 10.91
N THR A 768 21.70 47.57 12.10
CA THR A 768 23.05 47.00 12.26
C THR A 768 23.01 45.88 13.29
N ARG A 769 23.87 44.88 13.13
CA ARG A 769 24.16 43.88 14.15
C ARG A 769 25.60 44.05 14.66
N PRO A 770 25.88 43.68 15.93
CA PRO A 770 27.21 43.74 16.54
C PRO A 770 28.23 42.91 15.78
#